data_fe4f34ef01e7b3857543fc860ffb904c
#
_entry.id   fe4f34ef01e7b3857543fc860ffb904c
#
_cell.length_a   1.000
_cell.length_b   1.000
_cell.length_c   1.000
_cell.angle_alpha   90.00
_cell.angle_beta   90.00
_cell.angle_gamma   90.00
#
_symmetry.space_group_name_H-M   'P 1'
#
loop_
_entity.id
_entity.type
_entity.pdbx_description
1 polymer ?
#
loop_
_entity_poly.entity_id
_entity_poly.type
_entity_poly.pdbx_seq_one_letter_code
_entity_poly.pdbx_strand_id
1 'polypeptide(L)'
;MNLILIACMVMAGAAGAADTLASLEGQLEGTPPSEMMKGYLTKQAMRLLEERKARYETLKTEAEIQAYQQDLHAFFVQQLGGFPERTPMNPQLVGQGETEWFRYEKIIFESRPQFYVTAILYLPKTPGPWPGIIVPCGHSANGKGMDAYQCASMLLAANGMAALCYDPLGQGERYAFLKEDGTCEFGTTLEHTILGVGAILTGTNTAGYRVWDGMRAIDYLQSRPDIIPERIGCTGNSGGGTLTSYLMALDDRILCAAPSCYITNFERLLSTIGPQDAEQNIFGQIAKGLDHPDYIHLRAPRPTLICAATEDFFDITGTWQSFREAKRLFSRLGYSERVDLIENADKHGFNQPQREAAARWMSRWLLGKDQVITEPEFTVFTDEEIQCTPEGQVMLLDGAVSVLDLNRQRAQALAEKRAAYRNSVDDETFRQKIRELIGMTEEEVSEPESMPVPAPEGENATGEMVFLKPEPGILLRVVLVKPASFTGDYVILCQDKPLEAVLNAENPGTALLEAGHAVCWVELRGMGETTSISSAANWEAQVGADWQDYFLAYLLGKSYVGMRVKDIYAVTDFLRSREERPVRLFALGRATVPALHAAALSPERFSHTTLQGGIPSWTEVVNTPRAKGQLINAVHDVLSWYDLPDLINLLPPEAVTVTDAEVPEF
;
A
#
# COMPACT_ATOMS: atom_id res chain seq x y z
N MET A 1 24.65 5.35 -42.86
CA MET A 1 25.29 6.52 -42.24
C MET A 1 24.53 7.86 -42.45
N ASN A 2 23.37 7.84 -43.16
CA ASN A 2 22.63 9.06 -43.46
C ASN A 2 21.23 9.19 -42.78
N LEU A 3 20.74 8.16 -42.06
CA LEU A 3 19.42 8.17 -41.43
C LEU A 3 19.46 8.35 -39.92
N ILE A 4 20.55 7.98 -39.22
CA ILE A 4 20.82 8.41 -37.84
C ILE A 4 20.90 9.92 -37.74
N LEU A 5 21.39 10.59 -38.81
CA LEU A 5 21.28 12.04 -38.98
C LEU A 5 19.82 12.49 -39.15
N ILE A 6 18.86 11.65 -39.54
CA ILE A 6 17.49 12.09 -39.92
C ILE A 6 16.57 12.17 -38.70
N ALA A 7 16.60 11.23 -37.77
CA ALA A 7 15.92 11.41 -36.49
C ALA A 7 16.59 12.53 -35.66
N CYS A 8 17.93 12.63 -35.74
CA CYS A 8 18.69 13.77 -35.20
C CYS A 8 18.57 15.04 -36.05
N MET A 9 18.24 15.00 -37.36
CA MET A 9 18.10 16.19 -38.21
C MET A 9 16.68 16.74 -38.33
N VAL A 10 15.65 15.93 -38.09
CA VAL A 10 14.32 16.47 -37.79
C VAL A 10 14.38 17.25 -36.46
N MET A 11 15.36 16.89 -35.61
CA MET A 11 15.62 17.52 -34.31
C MET A 11 16.90 18.38 -34.27
N ALA A 12 17.83 18.27 -35.22
CA ALA A 12 19.14 18.93 -35.23
C ALA A 12 19.29 20.10 -36.24
N GLY A 13 18.21 20.75 -36.58
CA GLY A 13 18.26 22.11 -37.14
C GLY A 13 18.63 23.18 -36.11
N ALA A 14 18.82 22.81 -34.83
CA ALA A 14 19.31 23.73 -33.80
C ALA A 14 20.00 22.93 -32.68
N ALA A 15 21.19 23.36 -32.28
CA ALA A 15 21.72 23.11 -30.96
C ALA A 15 20.70 23.68 -29.95
N GLY A 16 19.77 22.82 -29.46
CA GLY A 16 18.65 23.23 -28.60
C GLY A 16 17.37 22.43 -28.79
N ALA A 17 17.37 21.29 -29.51
CA ALA A 17 16.14 20.52 -29.80
C ALA A 17 15.45 19.93 -28.56
N ALA A 18 16.14 19.79 -27.41
CA ALA A 18 15.54 19.43 -26.13
C ALA A 18 14.59 20.52 -25.58
N ASP A 19 14.81 21.80 -25.98
CA ASP A 19 14.00 22.96 -25.57
C ASP A 19 12.76 23.20 -26.43
N THR A 20 12.44 22.32 -27.41
CA THR A 20 11.39 22.58 -28.41
C THR A 20 10.15 21.67 -28.27
N LEU A 21 10.17 20.62 -27.42
CA LEU A 21 8.97 19.85 -27.18
C LEU A 21 8.01 20.63 -26.27
N ALA A 22 6.74 20.72 -26.68
CA ALA A 22 5.75 21.36 -25.82
C ALA A 22 5.58 20.59 -24.52
N SER A 23 5.67 21.31 -23.41
CA SER A 23 5.46 20.78 -22.05
C SER A 23 3.98 20.76 -21.70
N LEU A 24 3.57 19.88 -20.78
CA LEU A 24 2.27 19.90 -20.13
C LEU A 24 2.13 21.04 -19.11
N GLU A 25 3.22 21.77 -18.82
CA GLU A 25 3.20 22.91 -17.90
C GLU A 25 2.14 23.94 -18.34
N GLY A 26 1.25 24.31 -17.42
CA GLY A 26 0.14 25.23 -17.70
C GLY A 26 -1.06 24.64 -18.45
N GLN A 27 -1.01 23.38 -18.88
CA GLN A 27 -2.13 22.70 -19.57
C GLN A 27 -3.10 21.99 -18.60
N LEU A 28 -2.70 21.80 -17.35
CA LEU A 28 -3.43 21.06 -16.32
C LEU A 28 -4.11 21.99 -15.30
N GLU A 29 -4.74 23.09 -15.77
CA GLU A 29 -5.48 24.04 -14.92
C GLU A 29 -4.67 24.54 -13.69
N GLY A 30 -3.35 24.75 -13.88
CA GLY A 30 -2.43 25.22 -12.83
C GLY A 30 -1.85 24.11 -11.95
N THR A 31 -2.14 22.85 -12.23
CA THR A 31 -1.50 21.70 -11.57
C THR A 31 -0.19 21.37 -12.28
N PRO A 32 0.95 21.24 -11.57
CA PRO A 32 2.19 20.76 -12.16
C PRO A 32 2.01 19.36 -12.79
N PRO A 33 2.68 19.04 -13.91
CA PRO A 33 2.56 17.73 -14.56
C PRO A 33 2.86 16.55 -13.60
N SER A 34 3.85 16.70 -12.72
CA SER A 34 4.21 15.70 -11.71
C SER A 34 3.14 15.45 -10.63
N GLU A 35 2.15 16.34 -10.51
CA GLU A 35 1.00 16.19 -9.59
C GLU A 35 -0.29 15.77 -10.29
N MET A 36 -0.26 15.54 -11.60
CA MET A 36 -1.44 15.16 -12.38
C MET A 36 -2.15 13.94 -11.81
N MET A 37 -1.41 12.88 -11.51
CA MET A 37 -1.99 11.64 -10.97
C MET A 37 -2.54 11.84 -9.57
N LYS A 38 -1.82 12.52 -8.70
CA LYS A 38 -2.28 12.87 -7.35
C LYS A 38 -3.60 13.66 -7.41
N GLY A 39 -3.67 14.69 -8.24
CA GLY A 39 -4.88 15.51 -8.43
C GLY A 39 -6.07 14.70 -8.94
N TYR A 40 -5.84 13.89 -9.99
CA TYR A 40 -6.85 13.01 -10.58
C TYR A 40 -7.42 12.01 -9.56
N LEU A 41 -6.55 11.30 -8.81
CA LEU A 41 -6.96 10.29 -7.84
C LEU A 41 -7.61 10.93 -6.59
N THR A 42 -7.06 12.06 -6.10
CA THR A 42 -7.62 12.78 -4.94
C THR A 42 -9.05 13.25 -5.22
N LYS A 43 -9.33 13.78 -6.43
CA LYS A 43 -10.69 14.19 -6.80
C LYS A 43 -11.69 13.04 -6.71
N GLN A 44 -11.30 11.83 -7.12
CA GLN A 44 -12.14 10.64 -7.01
C GLN A 44 -12.31 10.21 -5.55
N ALA A 45 -11.23 10.23 -4.76
CA ALA A 45 -11.28 9.91 -3.34
C ALA A 45 -12.26 10.83 -2.59
N MET A 46 -12.18 12.16 -2.81
CA MET A 46 -13.07 13.12 -2.16
C MET A 46 -14.54 12.86 -2.49
N ARG A 47 -14.88 12.53 -3.74
CA ARG A 47 -16.25 12.17 -4.12
C ARG A 47 -16.75 10.93 -3.35
N LEU A 48 -15.94 9.87 -3.28
CA LEU A 48 -16.31 8.64 -2.56
C LEU A 48 -16.41 8.85 -1.05
N LEU A 49 -15.58 9.72 -0.46
CA LEU A 49 -15.69 10.09 0.95
C LEU A 49 -16.98 10.87 1.24
N GLU A 50 -17.45 11.71 0.34
CA GLU A 50 -18.77 12.35 0.47
C GLU A 50 -19.92 11.34 0.38
N GLU A 51 -19.83 10.35 -0.53
CA GLU A 51 -20.81 9.25 -0.62
C GLU A 51 -20.81 8.41 0.67
N ARG A 52 -19.66 8.14 1.26
CA ARG A 52 -19.53 7.48 2.57
C ARG A 52 -20.21 8.30 3.68
N LYS A 53 -20.00 9.61 3.73
CA LYS A 53 -20.68 10.50 4.71
C LYS A 53 -22.19 10.45 4.53
N ALA A 54 -22.67 10.49 3.29
CA ALA A 54 -24.11 10.37 3.00
C ALA A 54 -24.66 9.01 3.49
N ARG A 55 -23.95 7.90 3.24
CA ARG A 55 -24.32 6.57 3.76
C ARG A 55 -24.35 6.55 5.29
N TYR A 56 -23.34 7.11 5.97
CA TYR A 56 -23.33 7.20 7.44
C TYR A 56 -24.57 7.93 7.99
N GLU A 57 -25.03 8.99 7.33
CA GLU A 57 -26.21 9.75 7.77
C GLU A 57 -27.52 8.94 7.66
N THR A 58 -27.54 7.83 6.92
CA THR A 58 -28.73 6.94 6.87
C THR A 58 -28.82 6.01 8.09
N LEU A 59 -27.76 5.82 8.87
CA LEU A 59 -27.72 4.92 10.02
C LEU A 59 -28.50 5.50 11.22
N LYS A 60 -29.77 5.12 11.36
CA LYS A 60 -30.66 5.66 12.42
C LYS A 60 -31.04 4.62 13.48
N THR A 61 -31.11 3.35 13.09
CA THR A 61 -31.52 2.24 13.95
C THR A 61 -30.36 1.32 14.28
N GLU A 62 -30.47 0.57 15.37
CA GLU A 62 -29.47 -0.45 15.75
C GLU A 62 -29.28 -1.50 14.63
N ALA A 63 -30.34 -1.92 13.98
CA ALA A 63 -30.28 -2.89 12.89
C ALA A 63 -29.49 -2.36 11.67
N GLU A 64 -29.68 -1.11 11.28
CA GLU A 64 -28.91 -0.47 10.20
C GLU A 64 -27.43 -0.34 10.57
N ILE A 65 -27.13 0.01 11.84
CA ILE A 65 -25.76 0.09 12.36
C ILE A 65 -25.10 -1.29 12.35
N GLN A 66 -25.79 -2.33 12.83
CA GLN A 66 -25.26 -3.70 12.82
C GLN A 66 -25.01 -4.22 11.40
N ALA A 67 -25.92 -3.96 10.45
CA ALA A 67 -25.71 -4.33 9.04
C ALA A 67 -24.50 -3.61 8.43
N TYR A 68 -24.32 -2.33 8.73
CA TYR A 68 -23.16 -1.56 8.32
C TYR A 68 -21.85 -2.11 8.91
N GLN A 69 -21.83 -2.44 10.20
CA GLN A 69 -20.69 -3.06 10.87
C GLN A 69 -20.31 -4.40 10.23
N GLN A 70 -21.30 -5.27 9.99
CA GLN A 70 -21.06 -6.59 9.38
C GLN A 70 -20.49 -6.47 7.96
N ASP A 71 -21.03 -5.56 7.13
CA ASP A 71 -20.58 -5.32 5.77
C ASP A 71 -19.13 -4.82 5.72
N LEU A 72 -18.78 -3.84 6.54
CA LEU A 72 -17.42 -3.31 6.59
C LEU A 72 -16.42 -4.28 7.24
N HIS A 73 -16.85 -5.02 8.28
CA HIS A 73 -16.00 -6.05 8.90
C HIS A 73 -15.67 -7.16 7.90
N ALA A 74 -16.66 -7.69 7.18
CA ALA A 74 -16.45 -8.73 6.17
C ALA A 74 -15.50 -8.25 5.06
N PHE A 75 -15.69 -7.03 4.57
CA PHE A 75 -14.79 -6.40 3.61
C PHE A 75 -13.37 -6.30 4.16
N PHE A 76 -13.19 -5.80 5.38
CA PHE A 76 -11.87 -5.59 5.95
C PHE A 76 -11.11 -6.92 6.11
N VAL A 77 -11.76 -7.94 6.65
CA VAL A 77 -11.18 -9.30 6.76
C VAL A 77 -10.79 -9.84 5.38
N GLN A 78 -11.66 -9.67 4.37
CA GLN A 78 -11.38 -10.10 3.01
C GLN A 78 -10.14 -9.44 2.42
N GLN A 79 -10.00 -8.11 2.58
CA GLN A 79 -8.88 -7.37 2.01
C GLN A 79 -7.54 -7.64 2.74
N LEU A 80 -7.59 -8.12 3.97
CA LEU A 80 -6.41 -8.65 4.67
C LEU A 80 -6.02 -10.07 4.22
N GLY A 81 -6.76 -10.68 3.30
CA GLY A 81 -6.55 -12.04 2.81
C GLY A 81 -7.10 -13.13 3.72
N GLY A 82 -7.99 -12.78 4.67
CA GLY A 82 -8.48 -13.66 5.72
C GLY A 82 -7.42 -13.94 6.80
N PHE A 83 -7.77 -14.75 7.77
CA PHE A 83 -6.86 -15.16 8.83
C PHE A 83 -6.59 -16.66 8.74
N PRO A 84 -5.33 -17.12 8.99
CA PRO A 84 -4.99 -18.55 8.96
C PRO A 84 -5.56 -19.30 10.16
N GLU A 85 -5.48 -20.61 10.11
CA GLU A 85 -5.76 -21.45 11.28
C GLU A 85 -4.78 -21.16 12.43
N ARG A 86 -5.28 -21.27 13.67
CA ARG A 86 -4.45 -21.14 14.85
C ARG A 86 -3.57 -22.38 15.05
N THR A 87 -2.27 -22.16 15.04
CA THR A 87 -1.26 -23.19 15.32
C THR A 87 -0.75 -23.07 16.77
N PRO A 88 -0.07 -24.06 17.35
CA PRO A 88 0.60 -23.92 18.63
C PRO A 88 1.53 -22.72 18.64
N MET A 89 1.49 -21.93 19.73
CA MET A 89 2.32 -20.71 19.85
C MET A 89 3.73 -20.99 20.39
N ASN A 90 3.95 -22.15 20.99
CA ASN A 90 5.23 -22.59 21.56
C ASN A 90 5.94 -21.47 22.37
N PRO A 91 5.27 -20.84 23.36
CA PRO A 91 5.85 -19.71 24.06
C PRO A 91 7.07 -20.11 24.86
N GLN A 92 8.14 -19.30 24.74
CA GLN A 92 9.40 -19.48 25.43
C GLN A 92 9.62 -18.31 26.39
N LEU A 93 9.79 -18.59 27.67
CA LEU A 93 10.25 -17.63 28.66
C LEU A 93 11.77 -17.57 28.57
N VAL A 94 12.31 -16.47 28.01
CA VAL A 94 13.77 -16.30 27.80
C VAL A 94 14.44 -15.41 28.81
N GLY A 95 13.66 -14.76 29.68
CA GLY A 95 14.18 -13.96 30.78
C GLY A 95 13.05 -13.42 31.65
N GLN A 96 13.35 -13.08 32.89
CA GLN A 96 12.41 -12.46 33.81
C GLN A 96 13.12 -11.64 34.87
N GLY A 97 12.41 -10.71 35.48
CA GLY A 97 12.94 -9.88 36.53
C GLY A 97 11.84 -9.11 37.28
N GLU A 98 12.30 -8.28 38.20
CA GLU A 98 11.41 -7.50 39.08
C GLU A 98 12.06 -6.12 39.33
N THR A 99 11.22 -5.06 39.32
CA THR A 99 11.57 -3.70 39.70
C THR A 99 10.82 -3.29 40.97
N GLU A 100 10.92 -2.03 41.39
CA GLU A 100 10.09 -1.48 42.45
C GLU A 100 8.60 -1.52 42.10
N TRP A 101 8.22 -1.31 40.81
CA TRP A 101 6.85 -1.07 40.37
C TRP A 101 6.14 -2.31 39.82
N PHE A 102 6.89 -3.23 39.15
CA PHE A 102 6.33 -4.36 38.42
C PHE A 102 7.31 -5.54 38.35
N ARG A 103 6.80 -6.69 37.93
CA ARG A 103 7.58 -7.83 37.44
C ARG A 103 7.54 -7.86 35.93
N TYR A 104 8.52 -8.46 35.27
CA TYR A 104 8.50 -8.61 33.82
C TYR A 104 8.99 -9.99 33.36
N GLU A 105 8.51 -10.40 32.20
CA GLU A 105 8.88 -11.63 31.50
C GLU A 105 9.25 -11.28 30.05
N LYS A 106 10.41 -11.76 29.57
CA LYS A 106 10.83 -11.69 28.16
C LYS A 106 10.38 -12.97 27.46
N ILE A 107 9.68 -12.85 26.35
CA ILE A 107 8.94 -13.94 25.73
C ILE A 107 9.19 -13.96 24.24
N ILE A 108 9.34 -15.16 23.69
CA ILE A 108 9.26 -15.41 22.23
C ILE A 108 8.08 -16.36 22.04
N PHE A 109 7.19 -16.07 21.09
CA PHE A 109 6.12 -16.99 20.69
C PHE A 109 5.96 -17.04 19.17
N GLU A 110 5.35 -18.10 18.67
CA GLU A 110 5.08 -18.28 17.25
C GLU A 110 3.65 -17.79 16.92
N SER A 111 3.53 -16.77 16.06
CA SER A 111 2.22 -16.38 15.53
C SER A 111 1.78 -17.31 14.39
N ARG A 112 2.73 -17.87 13.67
CA ARG A 112 2.64 -19.00 12.71
C ARG A 112 3.84 -19.92 12.95
N PRO A 113 3.88 -21.15 12.44
CA PRO A 113 5.04 -22.02 12.63
C PRO A 113 6.36 -21.33 12.24
N GLN A 114 7.29 -21.24 13.17
CA GLN A 114 8.62 -20.59 13.01
C GLN A 114 8.59 -19.09 12.64
N PHE A 115 7.44 -18.46 12.68
CA PHE A 115 7.28 -17.02 12.50
C PHE A 115 7.17 -16.39 13.90
N TYR A 116 8.33 -15.95 14.40
CA TYR A 116 8.52 -15.57 15.79
C TYR A 116 8.10 -14.12 16.08
N VAL A 117 7.54 -13.93 17.27
CA VAL A 117 7.22 -12.62 17.86
C VAL A 117 7.94 -12.50 19.19
N THR A 118 8.73 -11.44 19.34
CA THR A 118 9.43 -11.08 20.58
C THR A 118 8.59 -10.09 21.37
N ALA A 119 8.49 -10.29 22.68
CA ALA A 119 7.64 -9.49 23.54
C ALA A 119 8.17 -9.38 24.97
N ILE A 120 7.72 -8.33 25.67
CA ILE A 120 7.84 -8.21 27.12
C ILE A 120 6.44 -8.14 27.73
N LEU A 121 6.20 -9.01 28.70
CA LEU A 121 5.01 -8.95 29.54
C LEU A 121 5.36 -8.28 30.88
N TYR A 122 4.79 -7.10 31.10
CA TYR A 122 4.87 -6.37 32.35
C TYR A 122 3.71 -6.81 33.26
N LEU A 123 4.02 -7.25 34.46
CA LEU A 123 3.07 -7.85 35.38
C LEU A 123 2.95 -7.05 36.68
N PRO A 124 1.73 -6.82 37.21
CA PRO A 124 1.57 -6.17 38.50
C PRO A 124 2.23 -6.93 39.64
N LYS A 125 2.63 -6.22 40.69
CA LYS A 125 3.11 -6.84 41.98
C LYS A 125 1.95 -7.34 42.85
N THR A 126 0.74 -6.87 42.60
CA THR A 126 -0.45 -7.34 43.32
C THR A 126 -0.82 -8.76 42.89
N PRO A 127 -1.50 -9.55 43.72
CA PRO A 127 -2.00 -10.87 43.32
C PRO A 127 -2.94 -10.79 42.12
N GLY A 128 -2.81 -11.73 41.15
CA GLY A 128 -3.70 -11.89 40.02
C GLY A 128 -5.00 -12.65 40.37
N PRO A 129 -5.86 -12.96 39.37
CA PRO A 129 -5.61 -12.67 37.95
C PRO A 129 -5.89 -11.20 37.57
N TRP A 130 -5.21 -10.71 36.52
CA TRP A 130 -5.28 -9.32 36.05
C TRP A 130 -5.96 -9.18 34.67
N PRO A 131 -6.56 -8.03 34.35
CA PRO A 131 -6.82 -7.68 32.97
C PRO A 131 -5.53 -7.70 32.14
N GLY A 132 -5.62 -8.12 30.87
CA GLY A 132 -4.49 -8.13 29.93
C GLY A 132 -4.61 -7.02 28.89
N ILE A 133 -3.54 -6.25 28.69
CA ILE A 133 -3.49 -5.18 27.70
C ILE A 133 -2.43 -5.53 26.66
N ILE A 134 -2.75 -5.54 25.39
CA ILE A 134 -1.75 -5.57 24.33
C ILE A 134 -1.32 -4.14 23.99
N VAL A 135 -0.01 -3.93 23.83
CA VAL A 135 0.61 -2.66 23.52
C VAL A 135 1.43 -2.82 22.23
N PRO A 136 0.80 -2.75 21.04
CA PRO A 136 1.51 -2.75 19.78
C PRO A 136 2.33 -1.47 19.63
N CYS A 137 3.59 -1.60 19.15
CA CYS A 137 4.47 -0.47 18.96
C CYS A 137 4.21 0.24 17.62
N GLY A 138 4.37 1.57 17.59
CA GLY A 138 4.45 2.35 16.37
C GLY A 138 5.85 2.25 15.74
N HIS A 139 6.06 2.96 14.64
CA HIS A 139 7.24 2.84 13.79
C HIS A 139 8.53 3.35 14.45
N SER A 140 8.97 2.70 15.51
CA SER A 140 10.28 2.89 16.12
C SER A 140 11.25 1.78 15.71
N ALA A 141 12.51 2.11 15.47
CA ALA A 141 13.51 1.13 15.05
C ALA A 141 13.72 0.00 16.09
N ASN A 142 13.63 0.34 17.37
CA ASN A 142 13.80 -0.60 18.48
C ASN A 142 12.49 -1.21 19.04
N GLY A 143 11.35 -0.97 18.38
CA GLY A 143 10.08 -1.62 18.72
C GLY A 143 9.69 -1.49 20.19
N LYS A 144 9.58 -2.63 20.89
CA LYS A 144 9.28 -2.71 22.34
C LYS A 144 10.32 -1.99 23.24
N GLY A 145 11.50 -1.70 22.69
CA GLY A 145 12.57 -0.96 23.39
C GLY A 145 12.33 0.55 23.48
N MET A 146 11.42 1.11 22.68
CA MET A 146 11.13 2.54 22.69
C MET A 146 10.55 2.98 24.04
N ASP A 147 11.16 3.99 24.66
CA ASP A 147 10.80 4.51 25.99
C ASP A 147 9.31 4.71 26.19
N ALA A 148 8.63 5.29 25.19
CA ALA A 148 7.22 5.61 25.28
C ALA A 148 6.32 4.36 25.44
N TYR A 149 6.66 3.23 24.79
CA TYR A 149 5.92 1.96 24.92
C TYR A 149 6.28 1.23 26.20
N GLN A 150 7.53 1.32 26.65
CA GLN A 150 7.94 0.84 27.95
C GLN A 150 7.17 1.60 29.05
N CYS A 151 7.19 2.94 29.07
CA CYS A 151 6.48 3.75 30.06
C CYS A 151 4.98 3.44 30.08
N ALA A 152 4.32 3.33 28.93
CA ALA A 152 2.91 2.96 28.85
C ALA A 152 2.64 1.59 29.50
N SER A 153 3.47 0.59 29.19
CA SER A 153 3.36 -0.77 29.74
C SER A 153 3.64 -0.83 31.24
N MET A 154 4.67 -0.12 31.70
CA MET A 154 5.03 0.03 33.11
C MET A 154 3.90 0.69 33.90
N LEU A 155 3.31 1.77 33.34
CA LEU A 155 2.18 2.48 33.95
C LEU A 155 0.96 1.59 34.12
N LEU A 156 0.63 0.78 33.12
CA LEU A 156 -0.46 -0.20 33.18
C LEU A 156 -0.19 -1.24 34.27
N ALA A 157 1.02 -1.81 34.32
CA ALA A 157 1.40 -2.81 35.32
C ALA A 157 1.40 -2.25 36.75
N ALA A 158 1.92 -1.04 36.95
CA ALA A 158 1.88 -0.35 38.24
C ALA A 158 0.45 -0.08 38.74
N ASN A 159 -0.53 -0.03 37.84
CA ASN A 159 -1.95 0.19 38.13
C ASN A 159 -2.80 -1.09 38.09
N GLY A 160 -2.20 -2.28 38.18
CA GLY A 160 -2.91 -3.55 38.35
C GLY A 160 -3.42 -4.20 37.07
N MET A 161 -2.84 -3.90 35.92
CA MET A 161 -3.18 -4.45 34.61
C MET A 161 -1.90 -5.03 33.96
N ALA A 162 -1.92 -6.28 33.53
CA ALA A 162 -0.80 -6.86 32.82
C ALA A 162 -0.69 -6.26 31.41
N ALA A 163 0.51 -5.91 30.95
CA ALA A 163 0.73 -5.29 29.65
C ALA A 163 1.72 -6.09 28.81
N LEU A 164 1.30 -6.59 27.64
CA LEU A 164 2.15 -7.28 26.67
C LEU A 164 2.57 -6.32 25.56
N CYS A 165 3.80 -5.87 25.61
CA CYS A 165 4.43 -5.06 24.57
C CYS A 165 5.24 -5.97 23.65
N TYR A 166 4.97 -5.96 22.34
CA TYR A 166 5.63 -6.85 21.38
C TYR A 166 6.20 -6.08 20.20
N ASP A 167 7.23 -6.64 19.57
CA ASP A 167 7.80 -6.10 18.33
C ASP A 167 6.90 -6.41 17.14
N PRO A 168 6.38 -5.41 16.43
CA PRO A 168 5.76 -5.63 15.14
C PRO A 168 6.81 -6.02 14.07
N LEU A 169 6.37 -6.43 12.89
CA LEU A 169 7.24 -6.65 11.73
C LEU A 169 8.09 -5.42 11.42
N GLY A 170 9.34 -5.62 11.01
CA GLY A 170 10.27 -4.57 10.63
C GLY A 170 10.65 -3.63 11.77
N GLN A 171 10.60 -4.12 13.04
CA GLN A 171 10.91 -3.33 14.24
C GLN A 171 11.55 -4.21 15.31
N GLY A 172 12.39 -3.59 16.16
CA GLY A 172 13.04 -4.29 17.26
C GLY A 172 13.86 -5.49 16.77
N GLU A 173 13.48 -6.67 17.25
CA GLU A 173 14.15 -7.93 16.88
C GLU A 173 13.52 -8.62 15.65
N ARG A 174 12.68 -7.93 14.84
CA ARG A 174 11.86 -8.55 13.78
C ARG A 174 12.05 -7.94 12.40
N TYR A 175 13.28 -7.55 12.06
CA TYR A 175 13.62 -7.13 10.69
C TYR A 175 13.78 -8.35 9.77
N ALA A 176 13.24 -8.26 8.57
CA ALA A 176 13.39 -9.28 7.52
C ALA A 176 14.67 -9.09 6.70
N PHE A 177 15.13 -7.84 6.55
CA PHE A 177 16.34 -7.51 5.81
C PHE A 177 17.46 -7.09 6.76
N LEU A 178 18.45 -7.97 6.91
CA LEU A 178 19.64 -7.73 7.72
C LEU A 178 20.86 -7.57 6.84
N LYS A 179 21.79 -6.68 7.25
CA LYS A 179 23.13 -6.60 6.72
C LYS A 179 24.00 -7.73 7.26
N GLU A 180 25.21 -7.89 6.73
CA GLU A 180 26.17 -8.89 7.18
C GLU A 180 26.54 -8.80 8.67
N ASP A 181 26.46 -7.58 9.24
CA ASP A 181 26.73 -7.33 10.66
C ASP A 181 25.51 -7.55 11.57
N GLY A 182 24.38 -8.04 11.03
CA GLY A 182 23.13 -8.29 11.76
C GLY A 182 22.28 -7.05 12.01
N THR A 183 22.71 -5.86 11.57
CA THR A 183 21.91 -4.63 11.68
C THR A 183 20.82 -4.56 10.60
N CYS A 184 19.75 -3.81 10.84
CA CYS A 184 18.68 -3.62 9.86
C CYS A 184 19.17 -2.87 8.62
N GLU A 185 18.73 -3.31 7.44
CA GLU A 185 19.10 -2.69 6.16
C GLU A 185 18.20 -1.51 5.82
N PHE A 186 16.91 -1.61 6.10
CA PHE A 186 15.91 -0.58 5.80
C PHE A 186 15.28 -0.02 7.06
N GLY A 187 14.76 1.21 6.97
CA GLY A 187 13.88 1.75 8.00
C GLY A 187 12.52 1.03 7.97
N THR A 188 11.87 0.98 9.11
CA THR A 188 10.64 0.24 9.39
C THR A 188 9.57 0.35 8.30
N THR A 189 9.15 1.57 7.95
CA THR A 189 8.07 1.82 6.99
C THR A 189 8.44 1.46 5.56
N LEU A 190 9.72 1.63 5.19
CA LEU A 190 10.22 1.19 3.89
C LEU A 190 10.24 -0.33 3.79
N GLU A 191 10.70 -1.03 4.84
CA GLU A 191 10.65 -2.50 4.89
C GLU A 191 9.21 -3.01 4.75
N HIS A 192 8.23 -2.40 5.44
CA HIS A 192 6.81 -2.74 5.28
C HIS A 192 6.34 -2.65 3.82
N THR A 193 6.82 -1.64 3.11
CA THR A 193 6.41 -1.40 1.72
C THR A 193 7.09 -2.37 0.75
N ILE A 194 8.36 -2.69 0.95
CA ILE A 194 9.08 -3.71 0.16
C ILE A 194 8.41 -5.08 0.34
N LEU A 195 8.15 -5.49 1.58
CA LEU A 195 7.45 -6.74 1.92
C LEU A 195 6.01 -6.75 1.38
N GLY A 196 5.40 -5.57 1.31
CA GLY A 196 4.03 -5.35 0.85
C GLY A 196 3.80 -5.72 -0.61
N VAL A 197 4.81 -5.60 -1.48
CA VAL A 197 4.66 -5.94 -2.92
C VAL A 197 4.22 -7.39 -3.09
N GLY A 198 4.93 -8.34 -2.48
CA GLY A 198 4.58 -9.77 -2.54
C GLY A 198 3.25 -10.08 -1.85
N ALA A 199 2.94 -9.39 -0.76
CA ALA A 199 1.66 -9.52 -0.07
C ALA A 199 0.49 -9.09 -0.95
N ILE A 200 0.58 -7.91 -1.60
CA ILE A 200 -0.41 -7.37 -2.53
C ILE A 200 -0.67 -8.34 -3.70
N LEU A 201 0.38 -8.84 -4.34
CA LEU A 201 0.30 -9.77 -5.46
C LEU A 201 -0.41 -11.09 -5.08
N THR A 202 -0.31 -11.52 -3.83
CA THR A 202 -0.92 -12.74 -3.31
C THR A 202 -2.26 -12.53 -2.60
N GLY A 203 -2.88 -11.35 -2.71
CA GLY A 203 -4.21 -11.07 -2.17
C GLY A 203 -4.25 -10.94 -0.64
N THR A 204 -3.19 -10.36 -0.07
CA THR A 204 -3.15 -9.94 1.32
C THR A 204 -2.52 -8.54 1.41
N ASN A 205 -2.02 -8.18 2.58
CA ASN A 205 -1.43 -6.89 2.85
C ASN A 205 -0.45 -7.04 4.02
N THR A 206 0.55 -6.17 4.14
CA THR A 206 1.44 -6.13 5.31
C THR A 206 0.65 -6.02 6.63
N ALA A 207 -0.47 -5.27 6.62
CA ALA A 207 -1.39 -5.21 7.76
C ALA A 207 -1.95 -6.57 8.17
N GLY A 208 -2.21 -7.48 7.22
CA GLY A 208 -2.74 -8.83 7.51
C GLY A 208 -1.81 -9.64 8.42
N TYR A 209 -0.50 -9.57 8.18
CA TYR A 209 0.50 -10.20 9.05
C TYR A 209 0.56 -9.55 10.43
N ARG A 210 0.56 -8.23 10.50
CA ARG A 210 0.65 -7.44 11.74
C ARG A 210 -0.60 -7.62 12.61
N VAL A 211 -1.79 -7.61 12.01
CA VAL A 211 -3.06 -7.87 12.71
C VAL A 211 -3.09 -9.29 13.25
N TRP A 212 -2.63 -10.27 12.46
CA TRP A 212 -2.55 -11.65 12.92
C TRP A 212 -1.63 -11.80 14.13
N ASP A 213 -0.46 -11.19 14.13
CA ASP A 213 0.46 -11.18 15.27
C ASP A 213 -0.22 -10.62 16.53
N GLY A 214 -0.98 -9.52 16.40
CA GLY A 214 -1.76 -8.95 17.50
C GLY A 214 -2.85 -9.88 18.02
N MET A 215 -3.58 -10.59 17.13
CA MET A 215 -4.56 -11.60 17.53
C MET A 215 -3.91 -12.77 18.28
N ARG A 216 -2.70 -13.18 17.87
CA ARG A 216 -1.93 -14.22 18.56
C ARG A 216 -1.36 -13.74 19.90
N ALA A 217 -1.02 -12.45 20.01
CA ALA A 217 -0.66 -11.84 21.30
C ALA A 217 -1.85 -11.88 22.28
N ILE A 218 -3.09 -11.70 21.81
CA ILE A 218 -4.30 -11.89 22.62
C ILE A 218 -4.45 -13.37 23.01
N ASP A 219 -4.26 -14.30 22.07
CA ASP A 219 -4.31 -15.74 22.36
C ASP A 219 -3.31 -16.11 23.48
N TYR A 220 -2.08 -15.54 23.42
CA TYR A 220 -1.08 -15.76 24.46
C TYR A 220 -1.54 -15.25 25.83
N LEU A 221 -2.05 -14.02 25.92
CA LEU A 221 -2.58 -13.48 27.18
C LEU A 221 -3.70 -14.37 27.73
N GLN A 222 -4.66 -14.77 26.88
CA GLN A 222 -5.80 -15.61 27.30
C GLN A 222 -5.40 -17.04 27.68
N SER A 223 -4.24 -17.53 27.24
CA SER A 223 -3.72 -18.87 27.64
C SER A 223 -3.13 -18.89 29.03
N ARG A 224 -2.89 -17.73 29.64
CA ARG A 224 -2.25 -17.61 30.95
C ARG A 224 -3.27 -17.71 32.08
N PRO A 225 -2.97 -18.46 33.16
CA PRO A 225 -3.87 -18.62 34.31
C PRO A 225 -3.96 -17.35 35.18
N ASP A 226 -3.00 -16.43 35.06
CA ASP A 226 -2.91 -15.18 35.81
C ASP A 226 -3.53 -13.97 35.05
N ILE A 227 -4.16 -14.20 33.89
CA ILE A 227 -4.89 -13.19 33.11
C ILE A 227 -6.39 -13.49 33.12
N ILE A 228 -7.21 -12.46 33.22
CA ILE A 228 -8.68 -12.56 33.09
C ILE A 228 -9.02 -12.54 31.59
N PRO A 229 -9.41 -13.68 30.99
CA PRO A 229 -9.50 -13.80 29.52
C PRO A 229 -10.58 -12.91 28.89
N GLU A 230 -11.61 -12.51 29.64
CA GLU A 230 -12.68 -11.61 29.17
C GLU A 230 -12.35 -10.13 29.34
N ARG A 231 -11.20 -9.79 29.94
CA ARG A 231 -10.80 -8.41 30.22
C ARG A 231 -9.54 -8.02 29.46
N ILE A 232 -9.65 -8.02 28.13
CA ILE A 232 -8.55 -7.65 27.24
C ILE A 232 -8.72 -6.19 26.78
N GLY A 233 -7.63 -5.44 26.84
CA GLY A 233 -7.51 -4.09 26.31
C GLY A 233 -6.46 -3.99 25.21
N CYS A 234 -6.48 -2.86 24.46
CA CYS A 234 -5.48 -2.57 23.45
C CYS A 234 -5.19 -1.07 23.40
N THR A 235 -3.90 -0.69 23.41
CA THR A 235 -3.47 0.70 23.24
C THR A 235 -2.08 0.75 22.61
N GLY A 236 -1.86 1.72 21.73
CA GLY A 236 -0.57 1.96 21.07
C GLY A 236 -0.60 3.27 20.30
N ASN A 237 0.56 3.77 19.91
CA ASN A 237 0.72 5.07 19.28
C ASN A 237 1.21 4.94 17.84
N SER A 238 0.83 5.89 16.94
CA SER A 238 1.32 5.91 15.55
C SER A 238 0.98 4.61 14.81
N GLY A 239 1.92 3.90 14.21
CA GLY A 239 1.71 2.55 13.68
C GLY A 239 1.14 1.56 14.71
N GLY A 240 1.41 1.76 16.01
CA GLY A 240 0.74 1.03 17.11
C GLY A 240 -0.70 1.50 17.31
N GLY A 241 -0.99 2.78 17.05
CA GLY A 241 -2.35 3.33 16.97
C GLY A 241 -3.13 2.76 15.79
N THR A 242 -2.47 2.58 14.64
CA THR A 242 -2.99 1.86 13.47
C THR A 242 -3.38 0.43 13.85
N LEU A 243 -2.45 -0.33 14.44
CA LEU A 243 -2.71 -1.71 14.88
C LEU A 243 -3.80 -1.77 15.95
N THR A 244 -3.82 -0.83 16.90
CA THR A 244 -4.91 -0.74 17.89
C THR A 244 -6.25 -0.53 17.19
N SER A 245 -6.31 0.34 16.17
CA SER A 245 -7.53 0.64 15.41
C SER A 245 -8.01 -0.57 14.61
N TYR A 246 -7.09 -1.31 13.99
CA TYR A 246 -7.42 -2.52 13.23
C TYR A 246 -7.85 -3.66 14.15
N LEU A 247 -7.06 -3.94 15.19
CA LEU A 247 -7.35 -5.01 16.13
C LEU A 247 -8.67 -4.80 16.87
N MET A 248 -8.94 -3.57 17.34
CA MET A 248 -10.20 -3.27 18.03
C MET A 248 -11.43 -3.38 17.13
N ALA A 249 -11.25 -3.21 15.81
CA ALA A 249 -12.31 -3.34 14.81
C ALA A 249 -12.54 -4.79 14.36
N LEU A 250 -11.52 -5.66 14.46
CA LEU A 250 -11.51 -7.01 13.89
C LEU A 250 -11.54 -8.13 14.93
N ASP A 251 -11.17 -7.86 16.18
CA ASP A 251 -11.14 -8.86 17.24
C ASP A 251 -12.08 -8.50 18.39
N ASP A 252 -13.17 -9.23 18.46
CA ASP A 252 -14.23 -9.01 19.45
C ASP A 252 -13.80 -9.25 20.91
N ARG A 253 -12.65 -9.83 21.15
CA ARG A 253 -12.13 -10.05 22.50
C ARG A 253 -11.59 -8.78 23.15
N ILE A 254 -11.28 -7.74 22.37
CA ILE A 254 -10.85 -6.44 22.89
C ILE A 254 -12.06 -5.70 23.47
N LEU A 255 -12.17 -5.71 24.78
CA LEU A 255 -13.25 -5.03 25.49
C LEU A 255 -13.09 -3.50 25.48
N CYS A 256 -11.85 -3.00 25.65
CA CYS A 256 -11.53 -1.58 25.77
C CYS A 256 -10.33 -1.23 24.90
N ALA A 257 -10.38 -0.08 24.20
CA ALA A 257 -9.29 0.36 23.32
C ALA A 257 -8.97 1.85 23.47
N ALA A 258 -7.70 2.21 23.21
CA ALA A 258 -7.22 3.58 23.22
C ALA A 258 -6.16 3.81 22.13
N PRO A 259 -6.54 3.92 20.82
CA PRO A 259 -5.60 4.29 19.76
C PRO A 259 -5.08 5.71 19.94
N SER A 260 -3.74 5.88 19.83
CA SER A 260 -3.06 7.15 20.01
C SER A 260 -2.39 7.62 18.71
N CYS A 261 -2.53 8.90 18.38
CA CYS A 261 -1.89 9.58 17.25
C CYS A 261 -2.00 8.81 15.92
N TYR A 262 -3.22 8.42 15.55
CA TYR A 262 -3.52 7.77 14.28
C TYR A 262 -4.89 8.18 13.74
N ILE A 263 -5.94 8.21 14.57
CA ILE A 263 -7.29 8.52 14.12
C ILE A 263 -7.35 9.99 13.66
N THR A 264 -7.49 10.18 12.36
CA THR A 264 -7.89 11.41 11.67
C THR A 264 -9.06 11.06 10.75
N ASN A 265 -9.09 11.46 9.48
CA ASN A 265 -9.91 10.92 8.41
C ASN A 265 -9.17 11.03 7.07
N PHE A 266 -9.61 10.29 6.06
CA PHE A 266 -8.93 10.31 4.75
C PHE A 266 -9.01 11.67 4.06
N GLU A 267 -10.06 12.45 4.24
CA GLU A 267 -10.14 13.80 3.68
C GLU A 267 -8.96 14.67 4.14
N ARG A 268 -8.65 14.62 5.43
CA ARG A 268 -7.54 15.38 6.00
C ARG A 268 -6.20 14.73 5.72
N LEU A 269 -6.10 13.41 5.83
CA LEU A 269 -4.87 12.67 5.54
C LEU A 269 -4.37 12.93 4.11
N LEU A 270 -5.26 12.78 3.10
CA LEU A 270 -4.91 12.97 1.70
C LEU A 270 -4.59 14.43 1.34
N SER A 271 -5.17 15.41 2.08
CA SER A 271 -4.89 16.84 1.88
C SER A 271 -3.64 17.33 2.62
N THR A 272 -3.03 16.53 3.48
CA THR A 272 -1.83 16.89 4.26
C THR A 272 -0.64 16.04 3.89
N ILE A 273 -0.54 14.82 4.41
CA ILE A 273 0.65 13.96 4.29
C ILE A 273 0.51 12.87 3.21
N GLY A 274 -0.69 12.65 2.68
CA GLY A 274 -0.97 11.60 1.69
C GLY A 274 -1.01 10.18 2.30
N PRO A 275 -1.14 9.15 1.44
CA PRO A 275 -1.06 7.76 1.86
C PRO A 275 0.26 7.44 2.55
N GLN A 276 0.20 6.56 3.55
CA GLN A 276 1.34 6.13 4.36
C GLN A 276 1.98 4.85 3.75
N ASP A 277 2.75 4.10 4.52
CA ASP A 277 3.36 2.85 4.11
C ASP A 277 2.32 1.72 3.89
N ALA A 278 2.77 0.59 3.33
CA ALA A 278 1.89 -0.49 2.86
C ALA A 278 0.91 -1.02 3.91
N GLU A 279 1.29 -1.03 5.20
CA GLU A 279 0.42 -1.54 6.27
C GLU A 279 -0.80 -0.66 6.56
N GLN A 280 -0.76 0.61 6.14
CA GLN A 280 -1.80 1.59 6.44
C GLN A 280 -2.78 1.80 5.28
N ASN A 281 -2.60 1.08 4.18
CA ASN A 281 -3.43 1.17 2.99
C ASN A 281 -4.08 -0.18 2.68
N ILE A 282 -5.40 -0.24 2.73
CA ILE A 282 -6.18 -1.44 2.45
C ILE A 282 -6.83 -1.31 1.06
N PHE A 283 -6.74 -2.36 0.23
CA PHE A 283 -7.26 -2.32 -1.14
C PHE A 283 -8.75 -1.96 -1.18
N GLY A 284 -9.08 -0.95 -1.98
CA GLY A 284 -10.46 -0.52 -2.16
C GLY A 284 -11.11 0.10 -0.93
N GLN A 285 -10.35 0.47 0.09
CA GLN A 285 -10.86 0.96 1.37
C GLN A 285 -11.75 2.20 1.21
N ILE A 286 -11.29 3.21 0.48
CA ILE A 286 -12.07 4.44 0.20
C ILE A 286 -13.24 4.11 -0.73
N ALA A 287 -13.04 3.24 -1.72
CA ALA A 287 -14.12 2.82 -2.63
C ALA A 287 -15.26 2.10 -1.90
N LYS A 288 -14.95 1.30 -0.88
CA LYS A 288 -15.94 0.65 -0.02
C LYS A 288 -16.64 1.61 0.94
N GLY A 289 -15.98 2.74 1.24
CA GLY A 289 -16.43 3.70 2.24
C GLY A 289 -16.05 3.28 3.66
N LEU A 290 -14.82 2.79 3.84
CA LEU A 290 -14.21 2.54 5.15
C LEU A 290 -13.16 3.61 5.40
N ASP A 291 -13.42 4.52 6.34
CA ASP A 291 -12.56 5.63 6.75
C ASP A 291 -12.12 5.44 8.22
N HIS A 292 -11.21 6.26 8.73
CA HIS A 292 -10.71 6.16 10.10
C HIS A 292 -11.80 6.13 11.18
N PRO A 293 -12.88 6.93 11.13
CA PRO A 293 -13.96 6.82 12.11
C PRO A 293 -14.64 5.45 12.10
N ASP A 294 -14.60 4.73 10.97
CA ASP A 294 -15.25 3.42 10.86
C ASP A 294 -14.57 2.33 11.68
N TYR A 295 -13.28 2.44 11.99
CA TYR A 295 -12.64 1.53 12.95
C TYR A 295 -13.28 1.62 14.34
N ILE A 296 -13.80 2.80 14.71
CA ILE A 296 -14.53 3.02 15.97
C ILE A 296 -15.98 2.57 15.81
N HIS A 297 -16.60 2.82 14.65
CA HIS A 297 -17.98 2.38 14.37
C HIS A 297 -18.10 0.86 14.36
N LEU A 298 -17.13 0.14 13.80
CA LEU A 298 -17.10 -1.31 13.71
C LEU A 298 -17.19 -2.01 15.07
N ARG A 299 -16.69 -1.37 16.12
CA ARG A 299 -16.71 -1.95 17.48
C ARG A 299 -17.76 -1.34 18.41
N ALA A 300 -18.54 -0.35 17.95
CA ALA A 300 -19.56 0.27 18.78
C ALA A 300 -20.60 -0.78 19.25
N PRO A 301 -21.02 -0.76 20.53
CA PRO A 301 -20.78 0.27 21.53
C PRO A 301 -19.67 -0.04 22.57
N ARG A 302 -18.56 -0.69 22.16
CA ARG A 302 -17.44 -0.99 23.08
C ARG A 302 -16.61 0.25 23.39
N PRO A 303 -16.11 0.40 24.64
CA PRO A 303 -15.38 1.59 25.10
C PRO A 303 -14.15 1.91 24.26
N THR A 304 -14.08 3.12 23.72
CA THR A 304 -12.96 3.62 22.89
C THR A 304 -12.57 5.03 23.30
N LEU A 305 -11.29 5.25 23.61
CA LEU A 305 -10.70 6.57 23.82
C LEU A 305 -9.81 6.90 22.63
N ILE A 306 -10.08 8.01 21.94
CA ILE A 306 -9.15 8.55 20.95
C ILE A 306 -8.12 9.38 21.69
N CYS A 307 -6.82 9.11 21.51
CA CYS A 307 -5.76 9.95 22.05
C CYS A 307 -5.08 10.70 20.89
N ALA A 308 -4.95 12.03 21.00
CA ALA A 308 -4.44 12.88 19.93
C ALA A 308 -3.52 13.98 20.46
N ALA A 309 -2.60 14.44 19.62
CA ALA A 309 -1.80 15.63 19.84
C ALA A 309 -2.19 16.71 18.83
N THR A 310 -2.25 17.99 19.28
CA THR A 310 -2.74 19.08 18.43
C THR A 310 -1.77 19.51 17.35
N GLU A 311 -0.46 19.25 17.54
CA GLU A 311 0.59 19.54 16.57
C GLU A 311 1.08 18.30 15.81
N ASP A 312 0.22 17.25 15.75
CA ASP A 312 0.50 16.01 15.05
C ASP A 312 0.39 16.21 13.52
N PHE A 313 1.17 15.46 12.75
CA PHE A 313 1.01 15.37 11.30
C PHE A 313 -0.27 14.58 10.90
N PHE A 314 -0.80 13.72 11.77
CA PHE A 314 -2.20 13.25 11.65
C PHE A 314 -3.15 14.37 12.08
N ASP A 315 -3.66 15.11 11.11
CA ASP A 315 -4.36 16.37 11.30
C ASP A 315 -5.49 16.28 12.35
N ILE A 316 -5.38 17.10 13.38
CA ILE A 316 -6.31 17.15 14.51
C ILE A 316 -7.76 17.50 14.11
N THR A 317 -7.94 18.24 13.01
CA THR A 317 -9.29 18.60 12.51
C THR A 317 -10.03 17.34 12.08
N GLY A 318 -9.33 16.40 11.41
CA GLY A 318 -9.87 15.10 11.05
C GLY A 318 -10.21 14.26 12.29
N THR A 319 -9.37 14.32 13.33
CA THR A 319 -9.64 13.64 14.61
C THR A 319 -10.92 14.16 15.25
N TRP A 320 -11.13 15.47 15.31
CA TRP A 320 -12.37 16.07 15.85
C TRP A 320 -13.61 15.68 15.05
N GLN A 321 -13.49 15.64 13.71
CA GLN A 321 -14.58 15.20 12.84
C GLN A 321 -14.94 13.74 13.11
N SER A 322 -13.95 12.85 13.16
CA SER A 322 -14.10 11.42 13.44
C SER A 322 -14.67 11.16 14.83
N PHE A 323 -14.21 11.88 15.85
CA PHE A 323 -14.78 11.79 17.20
C PHE A 323 -16.25 12.21 17.23
N ARG A 324 -16.60 13.33 16.60
CA ARG A 324 -18.00 13.81 16.56
C ARG A 324 -18.91 12.80 15.86
N GLU A 325 -18.44 12.19 14.81
CA GLU A 325 -19.17 11.16 14.06
C GLU A 325 -19.37 9.91 14.95
N ALA A 326 -18.30 9.40 15.56
CA ALA A 326 -18.37 8.28 16.50
C ALA A 326 -19.29 8.60 17.69
N LYS A 327 -19.19 9.79 18.28
CA LYS A 327 -20.04 10.22 19.40
C LYS A 327 -21.52 10.19 19.06
N ARG A 328 -21.89 10.64 17.85
CA ARG A 328 -23.28 10.59 17.37
C ARG A 328 -23.78 9.13 17.21
N LEU A 329 -22.95 8.24 16.67
CA LEU A 329 -23.30 6.83 16.50
C LEU A 329 -23.47 6.14 17.86
N PHE A 330 -22.56 6.34 18.80
CA PHE A 330 -22.66 5.82 20.16
C PHE A 330 -23.89 6.37 20.89
N SER A 331 -24.24 7.64 20.67
CA SER A 331 -25.46 8.24 21.22
C SER A 331 -26.73 7.63 20.66
N ARG A 332 -26.76 7.30 19.35
CA ARG A 332 -27.88 6.58 18.71
C ARG A 332 -28.09 5.19 19.34
N LEU A 333 -26.99 4.54 19.76
CA LEU A 333 -27.03 3.25 20.46
C LEU A 333 -27.32 3.36 21.97
N GLY A 334 -27.37 4.58 22.53
CA GLY A 334 -27.61 4.81 23.95
C GLY A 334 -26.37 4.71 24.85
N TYR A 335 -25.16 4.73 24.29
CA TYR A 335 -23.89 4.53 25.02
C TYR A 335 -22.87 5.65 24.78
N SER A 336 -23.32 6.91 24.79
CA SER A 336 -22.47 8.06 24.50
C SER A 336 -21.23 8.19 25.40
N GLU A 337 -21.27 7.67 26.63
CA GLU A 337 -20.16 7.66 27.60
C GLU A 337 -19.03 6.66 27.25
N ARG A 338 -19.25 5.78 26.27
CA ARG A 338 -18.27 4.78 25.84
C ARG A 338 -17.34 5.22 24.73
N VAL A 339 -17.45 6.45 24.26
CA VAL A 339 -16.47 7.04 23.34
C VAL A 339 -16.07 8.41 23.84
N ASP A 340 -14.76 8.66 23.90
CA ASP A 340 -14.20 9.93 24.36
C ASP A 340 -12.93 10.28 23.58
N LEU A 341 -12.48 11.53 23.73
CA LEU A 341 -11.29 12.09 23.10
C LEU A 341 -10.45 12.80 24.17
N ILE A 342 -9.15 12.47 24.22
CA ILE A 342 -8.13 13.30 24.86
C ILE A 342 -7.24 13.94 23.81
N GLU A 343 -7.00 15.23 23.93
CA GLU A 343 -5.99 15.93 23.16
C GLU A 343 -5.02 16.67 24.09
N ASN A 344 -3.77 16.75 23.68
CA ASN A 344 -2.75 17.53 24.37
C ASN A 344 -1.98 18.41 23.38
N ALA A 345 -1.52 19.58 23.86
CA ALA A 345 -0.77 20.54 23.07
C ALA A 345 0.69 20.05 22.90
N ASP A 346 0.90 19.13 21.98
CA ASP A 346 2.21 18.53 21.72
C ASP A 346 2.28 18.01 20.27
N LYS A 347 3.49 17.58 19.86
CA LYS A 347 3.78 16.94 18.59
C LYS A 347 3.42 15.46 18.62
N HIS A 348 3.54 14.80 17.45
CA HIS A 348 3.36 13.36 17.30
C HIS A 348 4.19 12.56 18.31
N GLY A 349 3.53 11.71 19.11
CA GLY A 349 4.18 10.85 20.10
C GLY A 349 3.19 10.22 21.08
N PHE A 350 3.60 9.15 21.77
CA PHE A 350 2.84 8.59 22.88
C PHE A 350 3.20 9.36 24.16
N ASN A 351 2.77 10.60 24.21
CA ASN A 351 3.13 11.58 25.25
C ASN A 351 2.53 11.21 26.60
N GLN A 352 3.15 11.65 27.71
CA GLN A 352 2.71 11.30 29.06
C GLN A 352 1.21 11.54 29.31
N PRO A 353 0.58 12.70 28.94
CA PRO A 353 -0.85 12.89 29.14
C PRO A 353 -1.72 11.84 28.44
N GLN A 354 -1.29 11.37 27.26
CA GLN A 354 -2.01 10.31 26.52
C GLN A 354 -1.87 8.95 27.21
N ARG A 355 -0.65 8.60 27.70
CA ARG A 355 -0.41 7.35 28.45
C ARG A 355 -1.23 7.31 29.73
N GLU A 356 -1.26 8.40 30.50
CA GLU A 356 -2.07 8.54 31.72
C GLU A 356 -3.57 8.40 31.43
N ALA A 357 -4.06 9.04 30.38
CA ALA A 357 -5.47 8.96 29.96
C ALA A 357 -5.83 7.54 29.48
N ALA A 358 -4.98 6.90 28.68
CA ALA A 358 -5.18 5.52 28.25
C ALA A 358 -5.21 4.56 29.44
N ALA A 359 -4.28 4.68 30.39
CA ALA A 359 -4.23 3.86 31.59
C ALA A 359 -5.49 4.06 32.47
N ARG A 360 -5.95 5.33 32.64
CA ARG A 360 -7.20 5.64 33.34
C ARG A 360 -8.41 5.03 32.63
N TRP A 361 -8.48 5.13 31.28
CA TRP A 361 -9.55 4.56 30.49
C TRP A 361 -9.61 3.04 30.63
N MET A 362 -8.45 2.35 30.54
CA MET A 362 -8.37 0.91 30.78
C MET A 362 -8.78 0.52 32.21
N SER A 363 -8.31 1.27 33.22
CA SER A 363 -8.68 1.06 34.63
C SER A 363 -10.20 1.17 34.85
N ARG A 364 -10.82 2.19 34.26
CA ARG A 364 -12.28 2.41 34.34
C ARG A 364 -13.07 1.21 33.80
N TRP A 365 -12.72 0.73 32.61
CA TRP A 365 -13.52 -0.26 31.90
C TRP A 365 -13.14 -1.72 32.23
N LEU A 366 -11.89 -1.96 32.61
CA LEU A 366 -11.42 -3.32 32.90
C LEU A 366 -11.35 -3.64 34.38
N LEU A 367 -11.10 -2.64 35.24
CA LEU A 367 -11.06 -2.81 36.70
C LEU A 367 -12.28 -2.23 37.41
N GLY A 368 -13.11 -1.41 36.74
CA GLY A 368 -14.21 -0.69 37.35
C GLY A 368 -13.75 0.48 38.24
N LYS A 369 -12.52 0.98 38.03
CA LYS A 369 -11.91 2.05 38.83
C LYS A 369 -11.69 3.29 37.96
N ASP A 370 -12.45 4.35 38.19
CA ASP A 370 -12.26 5.65 37.55
C ASP A 370 -11.55 6.60 38.51
N GLN A 371 -10.24 6.61 38.45
CA GLN A 371 -9.36 7.41 39.29
C GLN A 371 -8.29 8.12 38.47
N VAL A 372 -7.78 9.23 38.96
CA VAL A 372 -6.62 9.90 38.35
C VAL A 372 -5.42 8.95 38.45
N ILE A 373 -4.77 8.76 37.32
CA ILE A 373 -3.49 8.02 37.22
C ILE A 373 -2.44 9.03 36.79
N THR A 374 -1.34 9.08 37.54
CA THR A 374 -0.18 9.92 37.23
C THR A 374 1.01 8.99 37.01
N GLU A 375 1.74 9.23 35.93
CA GLU A 375 2.95 8.48 35.59
C GLU A 375 4.11 8.87 36.51
N PRO A 376 4.68 7.94 37.28
CA PRO A 376 5.88 8.21 38.05
C PRO A 376 7.10 8.25 37.11
N GLU A 377 8.23 8.71 37.60
CA GLU A 377 9.50 8.62 36.88
C GLU A 377 9.96 7.15 36.84
N PHE A 378 9.81 6.51 35.66
CA PHE A 378 10.28 5.16 35.44
C PHE A 378 11.72 5.13 34.93
N THR A 379 12.50 4.16 35.38
CA THR A 379 13.75 3.80 34.71
C THR A 379 13.42 2.82 33.59
N VAL A 380 13.59 3.27 32.34
CA VAL A 380 13.41 2.41 31.17
C VAL A 380 14.60 1.47 30.99
N PHE A 381 14.35 0.31 30.43
CA PHE A 381 15.38 -0.68 30.09
C PHE A 381 16.13 -0.27 28.81
N THR A 382 17.40 -0.62 28.71
CA THR A 382 18.14 -0.56 27.43
C THR A 382 17.67 -1.64 26.48
N ASP A 383 17.98 -1.51 25.19
CA ASP A 383 17.62 -2.52 24.18
C ASP A 383 18.23 -3.89 24.53
N GLU A 384 19.47 -3.94 25.06
CA GLU A 384 20.14 -5.17 25.48
C GLU A 384 19.46 -5.83 26.69
N GLU A 385 18.99 -5.04 27.66
CA GLU A 385 18.29 -5.58 28.84
C GLU A 385 16.99 -6.27 28.46
N ILE A 386 16.30 -5.79 27.42
CA ILE A 386 15.00 -6.32 26.99
C ILE A 386 15.09 -7.26 25.79
N GLN A 387 16.28 -7.45 25.22
CA GLN A 387 16.51 -8.36 24.11
C GLN A 387 16.03 -9.79 24.48
N CYS A 388 15.28 -10.39 23.56
CA CYS A 388 14.69 -11.72 23.73
C CYS A 388 15.50 -12.82 23.02
N THR A 389 16.05 -12.51 21.83
CA THR A 389 16.84 -13.45 21.03
C THR A 389 18.33 -13.35 21.36
N PRO A 390 19.13 -14.42 21.19
CA PRO A 390 20.56 -14.38 21.51
C PRO A 390 21.35 -13.30 20.78
N GLU A 391 21.01 -13.05 19.51
CA GLU A 391 21.75 -12.14 18.62
C GLU A 391 20.93 -10.87 18.25
N GLY A 392 19.82 -10.61 18.94
CA GLY A 392 19.01 -9.40 18.74
C GLY A 392 18.08 -9.44 17.53
N GLN A 393 18.01 -10.55 16.78
CA GLN A 393 17.13 -10.68 15.62
C GLN A 393 16.54 -12.09 15.49
N VAL A 394 15.22 -12.19 15.26
CA VAL A 394 14.54 -13.48 15.07
C VAL A 394 15.02 -14.21 13.79
N MET A 395 15.41 -13.46 12.76
CA MET A 395 15.90 -14.04 11.51
C MET A 395 17.26 -14.75 11.65
N LEU A 396 17.94 -14.59 12.79
CA LEU A 396 19.18 -15.31 13.14
C LEU A 396 18.89 -16.60 13.92
N LEU A 397 17.62 -16.88 14.29
CA LEU A 397 17.21 -18.13 14.88
C LEU A 397 17.11 -19.24 13.83
N ASP A 398 17.51 -20.45 14.20
CA ASP A 398 17.46 -21.60 13.30
C ASP A 398 16.03 -21.90 12.83
N GLY A 399 15.87 -22.00 11.51
CA GLY A 399 14.59 -22.27 10.87
C GLY A 399 13.58 -21.12 10.90
N ALA A 400 13.99 -19.88 11.24
CA ALA A 400 13.10 -18.73 11.24
C ALA A 400 12.50 -18.45 9.86
N VAL A 401 11.22 -18.13 9.84
CA VAL A 401 10.43 -17.79 8.63
C VAL A 401 10.18 -16.30 8.59
N SER A 402 10.41 -15.70 7.41
CA SER A 402 10.14 -14.27 7.14
C SER A 402 8.78 -14.06 6.45
N VAL A 403 8.36 -12.80 6.32
CA VAL A 403 7.21 -12.43 5.45
C VAL A 403 7.48 -12.78 3.98
N LEU A 404 8.72 -12.69 3.54
CA LEU A 404 9.10 -13.10 2.18
C LEU A 404 8.80 -14.59 1.95
N ASP A 405 9.14 -15.44 2.93
CA ASP A 405 8.86 -16.88 2.86
C ASP A 405 7.37 -17.17 2.90
N LEU A 406 6.61 -16.45 3.73
CA LEU A 406 5.15 -16.56 3.78
C LEU A 406 4.50 -16.13 2.46
N ASN A 407 4.98 -15.05 1.84
CA ASN A 407 4.52 -14.62 0.52
C ASN A 407 4.81 -15.67 -0.56
N ARG A 408 6.01 -16.27 -0.56
CA ARG A 408 6.38 -17.37 -1.47
C ARG A 408 5.51 -18.60 -1.29
N GLN A 409 5.33 -19.05 -0.04
CA GLN A 409 4.45 -20.18 0.29
C GLN A 409 3.02 -19.93 -0.20
N ARG A 410 2.52 -18.70 -0.01
CA ARG A 410 1.20 -18.31 -0.49
C ARG A 410 1.12 -18.30 -2.01
N ALA A 411 2.09 -17.72 -2.71
CA ALA A 411 2.15 -17.72 -4.17
C ALA A 411 2.19 -19.14 -4.76
N GLN A 412 2.95 -20.05 -4.12
CA GLN A 412 3.00 -21.46 -4.51
C GLN A 412 1.64 -22.15 -4.31
N ALA A 413 0.98 -21.94 -3.19
CA ALA A 413 -0.36 -22.50 -2.92
C ALA A 413 -1.42 -21.96 -3.92
N LEU A 414 -1.30 -20.71 -4.35
CA LEU A 414 -2.18 -20.09 -5.32
C LEU A 414 -1.96 -20.61 -6.76
N ALA A 415 -0.77 -21.12 -7.10
CA ALA A 415 -0.46 -21.56 -8.46
C ALA A 415 -1.38 -22.69 -8.94
N GLU A 416 -1.69 -23.66 -8.09
CA GLU A 416 -2.62 -24.76 -8.42
C GLU A 416 -4.05 -24.25 -8.63
N LYS A 417 -4.52 -23.36 -7.76
CA LYS A 417 -5.83 -22.72 -7.87
C LYS A 417 -5.95 -21.91 -9.16
N ARG A 418 -4.91 -21.13 -9.49
CA ARG A 418 -4.82 -20.33 -10.71
C ARG A 418 -4.88 -21.20 -11.96
N ALA A 419 -4.09 -22.29 -12.02
CA ALA A 419 -4.11 -23.23 -13.12
C ALA A 419 -5.48 -23.92 -13.29
N ALA A 420 -6.11 -24.33 -12.18
CA ALA A 420 -7.43 -24.91 -12.19
C ALA A 420 -8.49 -23.93 -12.72
N TYR A 421 -8.45 -22.67 -12.27
CA TYR A 421 -9.35 -21.62 -12.77
C TYR A 421 -9.14 -21.40 -14.28
N ARG A 422 -7.90 -21.21 -14.73
CA ARG A 422 -7.59 -21.00 -16.16
C ARG A 422 -8.13 -22.13 -17.05
N ASN A 423 -8.00 -23.38 -16.60
CA ASN A 423 -8.49 -24.56 -17.32
C ASN A 423 -10.03 -24.71 -17.30
N SER A 424 -10.73 -24.00 -16.42
CA SER A 424 -12.19 -24.11 -16.23
C SER A 424 -12.99 -23.09 -17.03
N VAL A 425 -12.36 -22.07 -17.61
CA VAL A 425 -13.00 -20.96 -18.32
C VAL A 425 -12.47 -20.79 -19.73
N ASP A 426 -13.28 -20.24 -20.63
CA ASP A 426 -12.83 -19.84 -21.96
C ASP A 426 -12.03 -18.53 -21.92
N ASP A 427 -11.39 -18.19 -23.04
CA ASP A 427 -10.51 -17.02 -23.13
C ASP A 427 -11.25 -15.71 -22.89
N GLU A 428 -12.50 -15.58 -23.30
CA GLU A 428 -13.26 -14.33 -23.09
C GLU A 428 -13.67 -14.15 -21.63
N THR A 429 -14.15 -15.19 -20.97
CA THR A 429 -14.41 -15.19 -19.52
C THR A 429 -13.13 -14.87 -18.74
N PHE A 430 -12.00 -15.40 -19.22
CA PHE A 430 -10.69 -15.11 -18.59
C PHE A 430 -10.29 -13.66 -18.79
N ARG A 431 -10.42 -13.09 -20.01
CA ARG A 431 -10.19 -11.66 -20.28
C ARG A 431 -11.08 -10.77 -19.42
N GLN A 432 -12.34 -11.13 -19.26
CA GLN A 432 -13.26 -10.38 -18.40
C GLN A 432 -12.77 -10.36 -16.95
N LYS A 433 -12.28 -11.49 -16.42
CA LYS A 433 -11.71 -11.55 -15.07
C LYS A 433 -10.46 -10.68 -14.93
N ILE A 434 -9.62 -10.64 -15.96
CA ILE A 434 -8.44 -9.76 -15.99
C ILE A 434 -8.88 -8.29 -15.95
N ARG A 435 -9.87 -7.89 -16.78
CA ARG A 435 -10.41 -6.51 -16.77
C ARG A 435 -10.92 -6.10 -15.38
N GLU A 436 -11.66 -6.97 -14.70
CA GLU A 436 -12.14 -6.74 -13.34
C GLU A 436 -10.98 -6.46 -12.36
N LEU A 437 -9.95 -7.33 -12.38
CA LEU A 437 -8.82 -7.25 -11.45
C LEU A 437 -7.97 -5.99 -11.64
N ILE A 438 -7.78 -5.57 -12.90
CA ILE A 438 -7.03 -4.34 -13.17
C ILE A 438 -7.91 -3.07 -13.12
N GLY A 439 -9.20 -3.19 -12.77
CA GLY A 439 -10.12 -2.07 -12.60
C GLY A 439 -10.55 -1.41 -13.91
N MET A 440 -10.65 -2.19 -14.99
CA MET A 440 -11.20 -1.72 -16.28
C MET A 440 -12.69 -2.09 -16.38
N THR A 441 -13.54 -1.07 -16.49
CA THR A 441 -14.97 -1.26 -16.81
C THR A 441 -15.24 -0.87 -18.26
N GLU A 442 -16.19 -1.51 -18.92
CA GLU A 442 -16.51 -1.27 -20.34
C GLU A 442 -17.10 0.14 -20.62
N GLU A 443 -17.61 0.81 -19.61
CA GLU A 443 -18.37 2.06 -19.74
C GLU A 443 -17.52 3.33 -19.97
N GLU A 444 -16.20 3.25 -19.96
CA GLU A 444 -15.32 4.46 -19.91
C GLU A 444 -14.48 4.70 -21.19
N VAL A 445 -14.83 4.15 -22.33
CA VAL A 445 -14.12 4.48 -23.59
C VAL A 445 -14.74 5.74 -24.19
N SER A 446 -14.26 6.92 -23.76
CA SER A 446 -14.52 8.17 -24.47
C SER A 446 -13.60 8.29 -25.68
N GLU A 447 -14.09 8.85 -26.79
CA GLU A 447 -13.21 9.23 -27.91
C GLU A 447 -12.13 10.21 -27.38
N PRO A 448 -10.83 9.90 -27.56
CA PRO A 448 -9.78 10.73 -26.99
C PRO A 448 -9.73 12.09 -27.67
N GLU A 449 -9.82 13.16 -26.89
CA GLU A 449 -9.59 14.52 -27.40
C GLU A 449 -8.09 14.71 -27.69
N SER A 450 -7.74 15.28 -28.86
CA SER A 450 -6.36 15.61 -29.20
C SER A 450 -6.19 17.13 -29.37
N MET A 451 -5.16 17.67 -28.73
CA MET A 451 -4.75 19.07 -28.89
C MET A 451 -3.43 19.11 -29.64
N PRO A 452 -3.45 19.47 -30.95
CA PRO A 452 -2.22 19.61 -31.74
C PRO A 452 -1.33 20.71 -31.17
N VAL A 453 -0.02 20.47 -31.12
CA VAL A 453 0.99 21.45 -30.73
C VAL A 453 2.08 21.54 -31.79
N PRO A 454 2.81 22.64 -31.89
CA PRO A 454 3.89 22.78 -32.87
C PRO A 454 4.91 21.64 -32.72
N ALA A 455 5.24 20.98 -33.81
CA ALA A 455 6.25 19.93 -33.88
C ALA A 455 7.38 20.31 -34.80
N PRO A 456 8.61 19.84 -34.60
CA PRO A 456 9.73 20.09 -35.51
C PRO A 456 9.48 19.41 -36.86
N GLU A 457 9.67 20.13 -37.95
CA GLU A 457 9.63 19.60 -39.32
C GLU A 457 11.05 19.30 -39.81
N GLY A 458 11.22 18.24 -40.57
CA GLY A 458 12.48 17.86 -41.20
C GLY A 458 12.31 17.49 -42.67
N GLU A 459 13.40 17.60 -43.47
CA GLU A 459 13.37 17.38 -44.93
C GLU A 459 12.92 15.95 -45.33
N ASN A 460 13.08 14.94 -44.46
CA ASN A 460 12.84 13.51 -44.78
C ASN A 460 11.82 12.84 -43.85
N ALA A 461 11.16 13.57 -42.97
CA ALA A 461 10.12 13.03 -42.08
C ALA A 461 9.17 14.16 -41.65
N THR A 462 7.93 13.81 -41.37
CA THR A 462 6.96 14.73 -40.77
C THR A 462 6.74 14.37 -39.32
N GLY A 463 6.83 15.36 -38.43
CA GLY A 463 6.54 15.21 -37.01
C GLY A 463 5.16 15.78 -36.66
N GLU A 464 4.42 15.11 -35.82
CA GLU A 464 3.21 15.62 -35.18
C GLU A 464 3.35 15.43 -33.67
N MET A 465 3.08 16.47 -32.89
CA MET A 465 3.01 16.38 -31.46
C MET A 465 1.58 16.73 -31.00
N VAL A 466 1.04 15.95 -30.07
CA VAL A 466 -0.29 16.20 -29.52
C VAL A 466 -0.30 15.92 -28.01
N PHE A 467 -1.15 16.66 -27.30
CA PHE A 467 -1.61 16.26 -25.97
C PHE A 467 -2.91 15.47 -26.15
N LEU A 468 -2.87 14.21 -25.78
CA LEU A 468 -4.00 13.30 -25.90
C LEU A 468 -4.69 13.19 -24.54
N LYS A 469 -6.00 13.35 -24.53
CA LYS A 469 -6.83 13.29 -23.32
C LYS A 469 -7.67 12.02 -23.32
N PRO A 470 -7.19 10.92 -22.74
CA PRO A 470 -7.94 9.66 -22.69
C PRO A 470 -9.16 9.76 -21.79
N GLU A 471 -9.10 10.57 -20.74
CA GLU A 471 -10.19 10.81 -19.79
C GLU A 471 -10.03 12.17 -19.08
N PRO A 472 -11.09 12.72 -18.44
CA PRO A 472 -11.02 14.01 -17.76
C PRO A 472 -9.95 14.05 -16.67
N GLY A 473 -9.02 15.03 -16.77
CA GLY A 473 -7.93 15.22 -15.80
C GLY A 473 -6.63 14.48 -16.14
N ILE A 474 -6.57 13.74 -17.24
CA ILE A 474 -5.37 13.06 -17.73
C ILE A 474 -4.97 13.60 -19.08
N LEU A 475 -3.71 13.99 -19.23
CA LEU A 475 -3.09 14.39 -20.50
C LEU A 475 -1.84 13.54 -20.73
N LEU A 476 -1.71 13.01 -21.94
CA LEU A 476 -0.55 12.25 -22.40
C LEU A 476 0.21 13.07 -23.43
N ARG A 477 1.53 13.10 -23.34
CA ARG A 477 2.39 13.64 -24.39
C ARG A 477 2.63 12.57 -25.45
N VAL A 478 2.31 12.88 -26.68
CA VAL A 478 2.44 11.96 -27.82
C VAL A 478 3.21 12.65 -28.92
N VAL A 479 4.25 11.99 -29.43
CA VAL A 479 5.05 12.44 -30.58
C VAL A 479 4.98 11.37 -31.67
N LEU A 480 4.35 11.69 -32.78
CA LEU A 480 4.26 10.84 -33.96
C LEU A 480 5.23 11.32 -35.03
N VAL A 481 6.16 10.47 -35.45
CA VAL A 481 7.08 10.75 -36.58
C VAL A 481 6.79 9.78 -37.71
N LYS A 482 6.56 10.30 -38.89
CA LYS A 482 6.34 9.55 -40.14
C LYS A 482 7.51 9.80 -41.09
N PRO A 483 8.24 8.74 -41.52
CA PRO A 483 9.27 8.90 -42.57
C PRO A 483 8.62 9.25 -43.92
N ALA A 484 9.35 9.95 -44.79
CA ALA A 484 8.85 10.31 -46.13
C ALA A 484 8.44 9.08 -46.97
N SER A 485 9.07 7.95 -46.74
CA SER A 485 8.75 6.65 -47.33
C SER A 485 7.91 5.78 -46.39
N PHE A 486 6.88 6.31 -45.78
CA PHE A 486 6.00 5.56 -44.86
C PHE A 486 5.25 4.46 -45.62
N THR A 487 5.70 3.23 -45.48
CA THR A 487 5.13 2.02 -46.11
C THR A 487 4.78 0.92 -45.11
N GLY A 488 5.27 1.03 -43.89
CA GLY A 488 5.09 0.09 -42.82
C GLY A 488 3.84 0.36 -41.96
N ASP A 489 3.88 -0.17 -40.75
CA ASP A 489 2.82 -0.03 -39.74
C ASP A 489 3.05 1.20 -38.87
N TYR A 490 2.03 1.61 -38.13
CA TYR A 490 2.22 2.43 -36.93
C TYR A 490 2.86 1.60 -35.83
N VAL A 491 3.79 2.18 -35.08
CA VAL A 491 4.39 1.56 -33.89
C VAL A 491 4.20 2.48 -32.71
N ILE A 492 3.42 2.06 -31.69
CA ILE A 492 3.35 2.72 -30.39
C ILE A 492 4.57 2.29 -29.59
N LEU A 493 5.37 3.25 -29.13
CA LEU A 493 6.55 2.99 -28.33
C LEU A 493 6.36 3.60 -26.93
N CYS A 494 6.25 2.71 -25.92
CA CYS A 494 6.04 3.05 -24.52
C CYS A 494 7.30 2.76 -23.70
N GLN A 495 7.70 3.68 -22.83
CA GLN A 495 8.86 3.53 -21.95
C GLN A 495 8.84 4.48 -20.76
N ASP A 496 9.71 4.22 -19.77
CA ASP A 496 9.74 4.99 -18.51
C ASP A 496 10.46 6.35 -18.63
N LYS A 497 11.31 6.52 -19.65
CA LYS A 497 12.16 7.72 -19.78
C LYS A 497 11.37 8.86 -20.40
N PRO A 498 11.66 10.13 -20.02
CA PRO A 498 11.08 11.29 -20.66
C PRO A 498 11.37 11.33 -22.17
N LEU A 499 10.44 11.88 -22.97
CA LEU A 499 10.56 11.98 -24.43
C LEU A 499 11.84 12.70 -24.85
N GLU A 500 12.24 13.74 -24.13
CA GLU A 500 13.48 14.49 -24.39
C GLU A 500 14.73 13.60 -24.34
N ALA A 501 14.78 12.69 -23.39
CA ALA A 501 15.91 11.77 -23.23
C ALA A 501 15.93 10.71 -24.32
N VAL A 502 14.76 10.31 -24.83
CA VAL A 502 14.61 9.23 -25.80
C VAL A 502 14.85 9.70 -27.22
N LEU A 503 14.26 10.82 -27.59
CA LEU A 503 14.38 11.34 -28.94
C LEU A 503 15.81 11.80 -29.29
N ASN A 504 16.65 12.06 -28.28
CA ASN A 504 18.05 12.45 -28.43
C ASN A 504 19.07 11.29 -28.34
N ALA A 505 18.63 10.04 -28.15
CA ALA A 505 19.50 8.87 -27.96
C ALA A 505 19.27 7.81 -29.04
N GLU A 506 20.24 6.92 -29.24
CA GLU A 506 19.97 5.67 -29.94
C GLU A 506 18.89 4.91 -29.19
N ASN A 507 17.78 4.63 -29.89
CA ASN A 507 16.62 3.93 -29.31
C ASN A 507 15.96 3.05 -30.38
N PRO A 508 15.12 2.06 -29.98
CA PRO A 508 14.45 1.18 -30.95
C PRO A 508 13.61 1.92 -32.00
N GLY A 509 13.09 3.09 -31.69
CA GLY A 509 12.27 3.89 -32.61
C GLY A 509 13.04 4.35 -33.83
N THR A 510 14.36 4.63 -33.72
CA THR A 510 15.20 4.99 -34.87
C THR A 510 15.27 3.88 -35.90
N ALA A 511 15.54 2.64 -35.46
CA ALA A 511 15.58 1.47 -36.34
C ALA A 511 14.22 1.19 -37.00
N LEU A 512 13.11 1.44 -36.27
CA LEU A 512 11.76 1.28 -36.80
C LEU A 512 11.43 2.33 -37.87
N LEU A 513 11.86 3.58 -37.69
CA LEU A 513 11.73 4.64 -38.72
C LEU A 513 12.55 4.28 -39.98
N GLU A 514 13.77 3.76 -39.80
CA GLU A 514 14.64 3.28 -40.92
C GLU A 514 14.00 2.13 -41.68
N ALA A 515 13.24 1.25 -40.97
CA ALA A 515 12.48 0.18 -41.58
C ALA A 515 11.19 0.65 -42.29
N GLY A 516 10.90 1.95 -42.28
CA GLY A 516 9.74 2.54 -42.95
C GLY A 516 8.45 2.55 -42.13
N HIS A 517 8.52 2.28 -40.83
CA HIS A 517 7.39 2.42 -39.91
C HIS A 517 7.21 3.86 -39.43
N ALA A 518 5.97 4.25 -39.10
CA ALA A 518 5.72 5.47 -38.37
C ALA A 518 5.76 5.18 -36.86
N VAL A 519 6.57 5.92 -36.11
CA VAL A 519 6.74 5.68 -34.69
C VAL A 519 6.02 6.75 -33.87
N CYS A 520 5.23 6.29 -32.93
CA CYS A 520 4.46 7.07 -31.99
C CYS A 520 5.00 6.87 -30.57
N TRP A 521 5.86 7.77 -30.10
CA TRP A 521 6.32 7.79 -28.73
C TRP A 521 5.22 8.34 -27.83
N VAL A 522 5.01 7.71 -26.70
CA VAL A 522 4.02 8.16 -25.71
C VAL A 522 4.59 8.07 -24.28
N GLU A 523 4.35 9.11 -23.52
CA GLU A 523 4.45 9.08 -22.05
C GLU A 523 3.10 8.67 -21.48
N LEU A 524 3.01 7.44 -20.98
CA LEU A 524 1.81 6.97 -20.25
C LEU A 524 1.69 7.74 -18.93
N ARG A 525 0.48 7.80 -18.37
CA ARG A 525 0.24 8.49 -17.09
C ARG A 525 1.22 8.04 -15.99
N GLY A 526 1.78 9.00 -15.26
CA GLY A 526 2.80 8.77 -14.24
C GLY A 526 4.16 8.33 -14.80
N MET A 527 4.42 8.61 -16.09
CA MET A 527 5.71 8.41 -16.76
C MET A 527 6.17 9.71 -17.41
N GLY A 528 7.47 9.82 -17.71
CA GLY A 528 8.05 10.99 -18.37
C GLY A 528 7.82 12.27 -17.56
N GLU A 529 7.25 13.29 -18.18
CA GLU A 529 6.98 14.59 -17.54
C GLU A 529 5.96 14.49 -16.39
N THR A 530 5.09 13.47 -16.40
CA THR A 530 4.08 13.25 -15.36
C THR A 530 4.53 12.32 -14.25
N THR A 531 5.82 11.96 -14.21
CA THR A 531 6.39 11.17 -13.11
C THR A 531 6.29 11.96 -11.79
N SER A 532 5.75 11.32 -10.77
CA SER A 532 5.60 11.91 -9.43
C SER A 532 6.96 12.22 -8.81
N ILE A 533 7.02 13.25 -7.98
CA ILE A 533 8.22 13.61 -7.24
C ILE A 533 8.12 13.06 -5.82
N SER A 534 9.03 12.16 -5.46
CA SER A 534 9.13 11.65 -4.09
C SER A 534 9.96 12.60 -3.21
N SER A 535 9.48 12.87 -2.00
CA SER A 535 10.24 13.60 -0.98
C SER A 535 11.29 12.73 -0.27
N ALA A 536 11.29 11.40 -0.51
CA ALA A 536 12.13 10.41 0.16
C ALA A 536 12.96 9.63 -0.87
N ALA A 537 14.19 10.07 -1.12
CA ALA A 537 15.08 9.48 -2.14
C ALA A 537 15.35 7.97 -1.94
N ASN A 538 15.42 7.49 -0.68
CA ASN A 538 15.60 6.08 -0.38
C ASN A 538 14.35 5.24 -0.74
N TRP A 539 13.15 5.80 -0.67
CA TRP A 539 11.93 5.16 -1.12
C TRP A 539 11.86 5.11 -2.65
N GLU A 540 12.17 6.24 -3.30
CA GLU A 540 12.22 6.30 -4.75
C GLU A 540 13.14 5.24 -5.34
N ALA A 541 14.32 5.06 -4.74
CA ALA A 541 15.30 4.07 -5.18
C ALA A 541 14.79 2.62 -5.10
N GLN A 542 13.92 2.29 -4.15
CA GLN A 542 13.48 0.92 -3.90
C GLN A 542 12.09 0.62 -4.51
N VAL A 543 11.12 1.50 -4.30
CA VAL A 543 9.72 1.22 -4.65
C VAL A 543 9.18 2.12 -5.77
N GLY A 544 9.90 3.18 -6.14
CA GLY A 544 9.54 4.16 -7.17
C GLY A 544 9.08 5.50 -6.59
N ALA A 545 9.25 6.57 -7.35
CA ALA A 545 8.82 7.92 -6.97
C ALA A 545 7.28 8.03 -6.81
N ASP A 546 6.56 7.17 -7.50
CA ASP A 546 5.10 7.10 -7.63
C ASP A 546 4.40 6.26 -6.52
N TRP A 547 5.12 5.88 -5.46
CA TRP A 547 4.59 5.01 -4.40
C TRP A 547 3.35 5.57 -3.68
N GLN A 548 3.27 6.89 -3.44
CA GLN A 548 2.09 7.49 -2.80
C GLN A 548 0.89 7.49 -3.74
N ASP A 549 1.08 7.79 -5.00
CA ASP A 549 0.03 7.76 -6.02
C ASP A 549 -0.46 6.32 -6.26
N TYR A 550 0.46 5.35 -6.19
CA TYR A 550 0.08 3.93 -6.21
C TYR A 550 -0.85 3.59 -5.04
N PHE A 551 -0.49 3.96 -3.81
CA PHE A 551 -1.35 3.66 -2.66
C PHE A 551 -2.66 4.45 -2.69
N LEU A 552 -2.67 5.66 -3.23
CA LEU A 552 -3.93 6.38 -3.45
C LEU A 552 -4.83 5.65 -4.44
N ALA A 553 -4.30 5.15 -5.55
CA ALA A 553 -5.03 4.31 -6.49
C ALA A 553 -5.50 3.00 -5.82
N TYR A 554 -4.64 2.36 -5.02
CA TYR A 554 -4.93 1.15 -4.26
C TYR A 554 -6.11 1.33 -3.29
N LEU A 555 -6.15 2.42 -2.54
CA LEU A 555 -7.27 2.79 -1.67
C LEU A 555 -8.59 2.99 -2.45
N LEU A 556 -8.50 3.36 -3.73
CA LEU A 556 -9.65 3.49 -4.65
C LEU A 556 -10.02 2.18 -5.35
N GLY A 557 -9.34 1.06 -5.06
CA GLY A 557 -9.55 -0.20 -5.75
C GLY A 557 -9.11 -0.18 -7.22
N LYS A 558 -8.17 0.70 -7.58
CA LYS A 558 -7.66 0.88 -8.95
C LYS A 558 -6.23 0.35 -9.08
N SER A 559 -5.89 -0.06 -10.30
CA SER A 559 -4.55 -0.49 -10.68
C SER A 559 -3.95 0.47 -11.71
N TYR A 560 -2.70 0.84 -11.54
CA TYR A 560 -1.96 1.59 -12.57
C TYR A 560 -1.86 0.82 -13.88
N VAL A 561 -1.80 -0.51 -13.81
CA VAL A 561 -1.80 -1.38 -15.00
C VAL A 561 -3.05 -1.12 -15.83
N GLY A 562 -4.24 -1.18 -15.24
CA GLY A 562 -5.50 -0.94 -15.96
C GLY A 562 -5.63 0.50 -16.48
N MET A 563 -5.21 1.48 -15.69
CA MET A 563 -5.23 2.87 -16.13
C MET A 563 -4.31 3.12 -17.33
N ARG A 564 -3.11 2.52 -17.36
CA ARG A 564 -2.15 2.61 -18.49
C ARG A 564 -2.59 1.80 -19.72
N VAL A 565 -3.36 0.72 -19.54
CA VAL A 565 -4.01 0.02 -20.67
C VAL A 565 -4.98 0.97 -21.40
N LYS A 566 -5.77 1.75 -20.66
CA LYS A 566 -6.66 2.78 -21.26
C LYS A 566 -5.87 3.81 -22.06
N ASP A 567 -4.70 4.25 -21.57
CA ASP A 567 -3.82 5.17 -22.28
C ASP A 567 -3.36 4.57 -23.62
N ILE A 568 -2.91 3.32 -23.62
CA ILE A 568 -2.45 2.62 -24.83
C ILE A 568 -3.59 2.50 -25.85
N TYR A 569 -4.82 2.20 -25.39
CA TYR A 569 -5.98 2.15 -26.28
C TYR A 569 -6.32 3.53 -26.85
N ALA A 570 -6.28 4.59 -26.06
CA ALA A 570 -6.50 5.94 -26.53
C ALA A 570 -5.48 6.36 -27.64
N VAL A 571 -4.21 6.00 -27.47
CA VAL A 571 -3.18 6.22 -28.50
C VAL A 571 -3.44 5.36 -29.74
N THR A 572 -3.90 4.13 -29.59
CA THR A 572 -4.27 3.27 -30.72
C THR A 572 -5.42 3.85 -31.51
N ASP A 573 -6.47 4.34 -30.85
CA ASP A 573 -7.64 4.94 -31.48
C ASP A 573 -7.28 6.27 -32.16
N PHE A 574 -6.42 7.08 -31.53
CA PHE A 574 -5.85 8.28 -32.16
C PHE A 574 -5.12 7.97 -33.48
N LEU A 575 -4.24 6.96 -33.51
CA LEU A 575 -3.51 6.58 -34.71
C LEU A 575 -4.45 6.09 -35.82
N ARG A 576 -5.42 5.22 -35.50
CA ARG A 576 -6.42 4.70 -36.45
C ARG A 576 -7.32 5.80 -37.02
N SER A 577 -7.60 6.85 -36.25
CA SER A 577 -8.35 8.02 -36.75
C SER A 577 -7.59 8.81 -37.81
N ARG A 578 -6.25 8.71 -37.85
CA ARG A 578 -5.39 9.39 -38.89
C ARG A 578 -5.35 8.62 -40.20
N GLU A 579 -5.16 7.29 -40.08
CA GLU A 579 -5.11 6.38 -41.22
C GLU A 579 -5.37 4.96 -40.73
N GLU A 580 -6.23 4.21 -41.41
CA GLU A 580 -6.50 2.82 -41.06
C GLU A 580 -5.34 1.92 -41.50
N ARG A 581 -4.41 1.65 -40.57
CA ARG A 581 -3.23 0.79 -40.75
C ARG A 581 -3.04 -0.14 -39.56
N PRO A 582 -2.32 -1.26 -39.75
CA PRO A 582 -1.91 -2.08 -38.62
C PRO A 582 -1.11 -1.27 -37.60
N VAL A 583 -1.32 -1.56 -36.33
CA VAL A 583 -0.61 -0.93 -35.21
C VAL A 583 0.24 -2.00 -34.51
N ARG A 584 1.52 -1.74 -34.32
CA ARG A 584 2.41 -2.52 -33.46
C ARG A 584 2.57 -1.84 -32.12
N LEU A 585 2.79 -2.64 -31.10
CA LEU A 585 3.08 -2.16 -29.75
C LEU A 585 4.50 -2.57 -29.35
N PHE A 586 5.33 -1.59 -28.99
CA PHE A 586 6.67 -1.80 -28.50
C PHE A 586 6.80 -1.18 -27.11
N ALA A 587 7.12 -1.97 -26.09
CA ALA A 587 7.23 -1.50 -24.73
C ALA A 587 8.56 -1.90 -24.08
N LEU A 588 9.12 -0.98 -23.26
CA LEU A 588 10.38 -1.19 -22.55
C LEU A 588 10.18 -1.05 -21.04
N GLY A 589 10.93 -1.85 -20.28
CA GLY A 589 10.99 -1.78 -18.83
C GLY A 589 9.61 -1.94 -18.17
N ARG A 590 9.25 -1.01 -17.27
CA ARG A 590 7.97 -1.07 -16.53
C ARG A 590 6.73 -0.92 -17.42
N ALA A 591 6.86 -0.36 -18.63
CA ALA A 591 5.75 -0.23 -19.56
C ALA A 591 5.34 -1.58 -20.20
N THR A 592 6.16 -2.63 -20.10
CA THR A 592 5.87 -3.95 -20.66
C THR A 592 4.65 -4.61 -20.02
N VAL A 593 4.42 -4.42 -18.72
CA VAL A 593 3.28 -5.01 -18.00
C VAL A 593 1.94 -4.47 -18.52
N PRO A 594 1.67 -3.14 -18.56
CA PRO A 594 0.44 -2.64 -19.16
C PRO A 594 0.34 -2.92 -20.67
N ALA A 595 1.45 -2.94 -21.41
CA ALA A 595 1.45 -3.28 -22.83
C ALA A 595 1.02 -4.73 -23.09
N LEU A 596 1.52 -5.68 -22.30
CA LEU A 596 1.11 -7.07 -22.37
C LEU A 596 -0.40 -7.23 -22.08
N HIS A 597 -0.91 -6.53 -21.07
CA HIS A 597 -2.34 -6.53 -20.77
C HIS A 597 -3.16 -5.94 -21.93
N ALA A 598 -2.73 -4.81 -22.50
CA ALA A 598 -3.40 -4.21 -23.65
C ALA A 598 -3.49 -5.19 -24.82
N ALA A 599 -2.39 -5.86 -25.15
CA ALA A 599 -2.35 -6.84 -26.24
C ALA A 599 -3.23 -8.07 -25.94
N ALA A 600 -3.15 -8.64 -24.74
CA ALA A 600 -3.89 -9.85 -24.38
C ALA A 600 -5.39 -9.62 -24.27
N LEU A 601 -5.83 -8.42 -23.83
CA LEU A 601 -7.24 -8.08 -23.66
C LEU A 601 -7.94 -7.70 -24.96
N SER A 602 -7.21 -7.19 -25.95
CA SER A 602 -7.73 -6.78 -27.27
C SER A 602 -6.70 -7.08 -28.37
N PRO A 603 -6.45 -8.37 -28.67
CA PRO A 603 -5.41 -8.77 -29.61
C PRO A 603 -5.63 -8.24 -31.03
N GLU A 604 -6.88 -7.97 -31.42
CA GLU A 604 -7.25 -7.40 -32.72
C GLU A 604 -6.76 -5.95 -32.91
N ARG A 605 -6.38 -5.27 -31.82
CA ARG A 605 -5.85 -3.91 -31.89
C ARG A 605 -4.40 -3.86 -32.36
N PHE A 606 -3.63 -4.94 -32.23
CA PHE A 606 -2.20 -4.95 -32.47
C PHE A 606 -1.80 -6.07 -33.42
N SER A 607 -1.06 -5.71 -34.50
CA SER A 607 -0.51 -6.69 -35.44
C SER A 607 0.69 -7.45 -34.87
N HIS A 608 1.43 -6.85 -33.93
CA HIS A 608 2.53 -7.46 -33.21
C HIS A 608 2.86 -6.67 -31.95
N THR A 609 3.30 -7.36 -30.88
CA THR A 609 3.71 -6.75 -29.61
C THR A 609 5.12 -7.17 -29.26
N THR A 610 6.02 -6.21 -29.01
CA THR A 610 7.39 -6.44 -28.54
C THR A 610 7.52 -5.92 -27.12
N LEU A 611 7.99 -6.79 -26.22
CA LEU A 611 8.22 -6.50 -24.80
C LEU A 611 9.68 -6.70 -24.48
N GLN A 612 10.39 -5.65 -24.09
CA GLN A 612 11.82 -5.71 -23.81
C GLN A 612 12.18 -5.19 -22.43
N GLY A 613 12.98 -5.96 -21.68
CA GLY A 613 13.50 -5.55 -20.37
C GLY A 613 12.43 -5.44 -19.29
N GLY A 614 11.33 -6.18 -19.42
CA GLY A 614 10.27 -6.26 -18.42
C GLY A 614 10.45 -7.42 -17.46
N ILE A 615 9.55 -7.55 -16.48
CA ILE A 615 9.55 -8.70 -15.57
C ILE A 615 8.97 -9.95 -16.27
N PRO A 616 9.53 -11.15 -16.01
CA PRO A 616 9.04 -12.38 -16.62
C PRO A 616 7.69 -12.83 -16.04
N SER A 617 7.48 -12.63 -14.73
CA SER A 617 6.24 -12.96 -14.03
C SER A 617 6.17 -12.24 -12.68
N TRP A 618 4.96 -12.09 -12.14
CA TRP A 618 4.79 -11.64 -10.76
C TRP A 618 5.22 -12.70 -9.74
N THR A 619 5.14 -13.98 -10.10
CA THR A 619 5.68 -15.05 -9.27
C THR A 619 7.19 -14.88 -9.06
N GLU A 620 7.95 -14.49 -10.10
CA GLU A 620 9.37 -14.18 -9.95
C GLU A 620 9.62 -12.93 -9.10
N VAL A 621 8.76 -11.92 -9.16
CA VAL A 621 8.83 -10.76 -8.24
C VAL A 621 8.69 -11.20 -6.78
N VAL A 622 7.74 -12.11 -6.48
CA VAL A 622 7.58 -12.67 -5.12
C VAL A 622 8.78 -13.52 -4.70
N ASN A 623 9.41 -14.22 -5.65
CA ASN A 623 10.58 -15.06 -5.40
C ASN A 623 11.87 -14.26 -5.21
N THR A 624 11.92 -13.02 -5.72
CA THR A 624 13.08 -12.13 -5.67
C THR A 624 13.00 -11.22 -4.43
N PRO A 625 13.77 -11.48 -3.36
CA PRO A 625 13.66 -10.75 -2.10
C PRO A 625 13.88 -9.23 -2.23
N ARG A 626 14.73 -8.87 -3.20
CA ARG A 626 15.17 -7.51 -3.46
C ARG A 626 14.63 -6.93 -4.77
N ALA A 627 13.41 -7.36 -5.16
CA ALA A 627 12.76 -6.83 -6.36
C ALA A 627 12.57 -5.32 -6.27
N LYS A 628 13.12 -4.59 -7.25
CA LYS A 628 13.16 -3.13 -7.28
C LYS A 628 12.09 -2.54 -8.17
N GLY A 629 11.40 -1.48 -7.70
CA GLY A 629 10.51 -0.64 -8.51
C GLY A 629 9.26 -1.37 -9.03
N GLN A 630 8.83 -2.48 -8.38
CA GLN A 630 7.70 -3.30 -8.84
C GLN A 630 6.35 -2.93 -8.22
N LEU A 631 6.32 -1.99 -7.27
CA LEU A 631 5.07 -1.58 -6.62
C LEU A 631 4.04 -1.06 -7.63
N ILE A 632 4.44 -0.19 -8.55
CA ILE A 632 3.54 0.45 -9.52
C ILE A 632 2.83 -0.53 -10.46
N ASN A 633 3.44 -1.68 -10.71
CA ASN A 633 2.89 -2.76 -11.55
C ASN A 633 2.20 -3.86 -10.74
N ALA A 634 2.15 -3.73 -9.41
CA ALA A 634 1.47 -4.72 -8.57
C ALA A 634 -0.05 -4.57 -8.70
N VAL A 635 -0.73 -5.69 -8.96
CA VAL A 635 -2.18 -5.80 -9.00
C VAL A 635 -2.64 -6.65 -7.82
N HIS A 636 -3.59 -6.14 -7.04
CA HIS A 636 -4.07 -6.84 -5.84
C HIS A 636 -4.70 -8.19 -6.18
N ASP A 637 -4.30 -9.24 -5.43
CA ASP A 637 -4.80 -10.62 -5.54
C ASP A 637 -4.62 -11.28 -6.93
N VAL A 638 -3.73 -10.73 -7.75
CA VAL A 638 -3.58 -11.18 -9.14
C VAL A 638 -3.15 -12.64 -9.23
N LEU A 639 -2.24 -13.10 -8.35
CA LEU A 639 -1.72 -14.47 -8.37
C LEU A 639 -2.75 -15.54 -7.96
N SER A 640 -3.91 -15.15 -7.45
CA SER A 640 -5.07 -16.05 -7.29
C SER A 640 -5.74 -16.41 -8.62
N TRP A 641 -5.53 -15.62 -9.68
CA TRP A 641 -6.30 -15.66 -10.91
C TRP A 641 -5.45 -15.86 -12.16
N TYR A 642 -4.34 -15.11 -12.31
CA TYR A 642 -3.42 -15.23 -13.45
C TYR A 642 -2.02 -14.69 -13.09
N ASP A 643 -1.05 -15.00 -13.95
CA ASP A 643 0.29 -14.40 -13.96
C ASP A 643 0.62 -13.92 -15.37
N LEU A 644 1.70 -13.15 -15.56
CA LEU A 644 2.06 -12.59 -16.87
C LEU A 644 2.23 -13.66 -17.98
N PRO A 645 2.82 -14.86 -17.73
CA PRO A 645 2.84 -15.91 -18.73
C PRO A 645 1.47 -16.35 -19.24
N ASP A 646 0.42 -16.28 -18.40
CA ASP A 646 -0.94 -16.62 -18.83
C ASP A 646 -1.48 -15.63 -19.87
N LEU A 647 -1.07 -14.36 -19.80
CA LEU A 647 -1.41 -13.34 -20.80
C LEU A 647 -0.68 -13.58 -22.13
N ILE A 648 0.58 -13.99 -22.08
CA ILE A 648 1.34 -14.36 -23.28
C ILE A 648 0.66 -15.52 -24.00
N ASN A 649 0.16 -16.51 -23.24
CA ASN A 649 -0.55 -17.67 -23.78
C ASN A 649 -1.95 -17.34 -24.39
N LEU A 650 -2.49 -16.15 -24.16
CA LEU A 650 -3.71 -15.67 -24.84
C LEU A 650 -3.43 -15.11 -26.24
N LEU A 651 -2.16 -14.90 -26.59
CA LEU A 651 -1.75 -14.34 -27.86
C LEU A 651 -1.21 -15.44 -28.80
N PRO A 652 -1.40 -15.33 -30.13
CA PRO A 652 -0.68 -16.18 -31.07
C PRO A 652 0.84 -16.03 -30.87
N PRO A 653 1.62 -17.12 -30.90
CA PRO A 653 3.06 -17.06 -30.68
C PRO A 653 3.80 -16.07 -31.60
N GLU A 654 3.32 -15.91 -32.84
CA GLU A 654 3.87 -14.95 -33.81
C GLU A 654 3.47 -13.49 -33.54
N ALA A 655 2.50 -13.24 -32.68
CA ALA A 655 2.01 -11.89 -32.38
C ALA A 655 2.75 -11.24 -31.20
N VAL A 656 3.61 -11.97 -30.48
CA VAL A 656 4.33 -11.44 -29.33
C VAL A 656 5.80 -11.83 -29.34
N THR A 657 6.69 -10.90 -29.01
CA THR A 657 8.12 -11.13 -28.80
C THR A 657 8.51 -10.59 -27.43
N VAL A 658 9.15 -11.41 -26.60
CA VAL A 658 9.66 -11.04 -25.29
C VAL A 658 11.19 -11.21 -25.28
N THR A 659 11.91 -10.18 -24.89
CA THR A 659 13.38 -10.19 -24.79
C THR A 659 13.85 -9.56 -23.48
N ASP A 660 15.01 -10.00 -23.00
CA ASP A 660 15.71 -9.40 -21.84
C ASP A 660 14.84 -9.30 -20.57
N ALA A 661 13.94 -10.27 -20.38
CA ALA A 661 13.02 -10.25 -19.23
C ALA A 661 13.75 -10.70 -17.95
N GLU A 662 13.79 -9.81 -16.95
CA GLU A 662 14.36 -10.10 -15.63
C GLU A 662 13.67 -9.24 -14.55
N VAL A 663 13.76 -9.67 -13.28
CA VAL A 663 13.32 -8.84 -12.15
C VAL A 663 14.51 -7.98 -11.72
N PRO A 664 14.39 -6.63 -11.79
CA PRO A 664 15.44 -5.76 -11.29
C PRO A 664 15.62 -5.91 -9.77
N GLU A 665 16.87 -5.94 -9.31
CA GLU A 665 17.22 -6.02 -7.89
C GLU A 665 17.96 -4.76 -7.42
N PHE A 666 17.99 -4.50 -6.09
CA PHE A 666 18.73 -3.41 -5.45
C PHE A 666 19.79 -3.90 -4.47
#